data_851c27621e55754d1af3325abe5b8804
#
_entry.id   851c27621e55754d1af3325abe5b8804
#
_cell.length_a   1.000
_cell.length_b   1.000
_cell.length_c   1.000
_cell.angle_alpha   90.00
_cell.angle_beta   90.00
_cell.angle_gamma   90.00
#
_symmetry.space_group_name_H-M   'P 1'
#
loop_
_entity.id
_entity.type
_entity.pdbx_description
1 polymer ?
#
loop_
_entity_poly.entity_id
_entity_poly.type
_entity_poly.pdbx_seq_one_letter_code
_entity_poly.pdbx_strand_id
1 'polypeptide(L)'
;MKARKELDRSLQSLEGLIAQSNAFDLLGLVRMYTVPPTLEGHRESESQSSPATLELVASMIRHRAAGDDAPAPDPSTDPGEIVIAAERAIDAHLWLLLSESTEGHHPLAELAGQFRMTELRVRGRQYQSVQSTVEDELFGVAAVSELMDRHLGFSYNDLQRVRVAFGEQWSQNRSGSLEELHRLYEEHKDDEPTDELRAQLQAAMHTAMFKPGVSMTVTAEEISQRSGLSSETCTSVLDAFAVPFDTTRTPIEAAQAFLRGDNELLLRNLLKDSRGRYFGVGGDLGIDGLRPIFEEAIKPVQKAWDRYQKHRGVVAERLAARHLQAVLQPDRSYESIKYFRPIPGTDAVTLGSACDRPATHGEPAEADLLMVIDDIAICVEVKAAAISTSARRGSVLRLAKDLEKTVGDARSQADRLADLIERNHGLWVPDEGWLDLSEVREVRSIAVTLEDLSSLNCSLDALVRARVMPAGRLPWVVSLHDLIVTTRILDRASELLLYLRRRTDSEVATRYSGIDELDFVMLFVEGQLWVDLDPAVMHAKYPKAPRLTGADRARYRKEAQLTRVGTHTDDLDAWMYYTDGLVDAPAERPSFRSDDGMDELVDALAAHRGQGWLSTSTDLLNGSSEQRASIMSSITRLLRAARGDGKRHSLFVALPGPWGFSAVVFGTGHGARDSGALAALSDYAAAKQYQLEVDRCLTVLLNAEGAVLGTAYRGRGFRNLRRWSCGRLRWACRIRQPGCASHRLTPVGQVGDFAAGLGELAEASVCG
;
A
#
# COMPACT_ATOMS: atom_id res chain seq x y z
N MET A 1 -24.72 -7.42 26.43
CA MET A 1 -25.95 -6.85 27.01
C MET A 1 -25.95 -5.32 27.08
N LYS A 2 -24.89 -4.66 27.61
CA LYS A 2 -24.81 -3.18 27.70
C LYS A 2 -24.79 -2.51 26.30
N ALA A 3 -23.93 -2.97 25.40
CA ALA A 3 -23.82 -2.44 24.03
C ALA A 3 -25.14 -2.61 23.23
N ARG A 4 -25.86 -3.72 23.37
CA ARG A 4 -27.15 -3.91 22.70
C ARG A 4 -28.18 -2.87 23.15
N LYS A 5 -28.27 -2.63 24.46
CA LYS A 5 -29.18 -1.61 25.00
C LYS A 5 -28.82 -0.20 24.56
N GLU A 6 -27.53 0.07 24.45
CA GLU A 6 -27.05 1.37 23.95
C GLU A 6 -27.38 1.56 22.47
N LEU A 7 -27.17 0.52 21.65
CA LEU A 7 -27.55 0.53 20.24
C LEU A 7 -29.04 0.83 20.06
N ASP A 8 -29.91 0.07 20.75
CA ASP A 8 -31.36 0.23 20.64
C ASP A 8 -31.80 1.64 21.07
N ARG A 9 -31.23 2.18 22.17
CA ARG A 9 -31.51 3.53 22.65
C ARG A 9 -31.06 4.60 21.65
N SER A 10 -29.84 4.48 21.11
CA SER A 10 -29.28 5.45 20.16
C SER A 10 -30.08 5.48 18.86
N LEU A 11 -30.52 4.33 18.34
CA LEU A 11 -31.35 4.25 17.14
C LEU A 11 -32.75 4.86 17.37
N GLN A 12 -33.36 4.63 18.53
CA GLN A 12 -34.66 5.25 18.90
C GLN A 12 -34.53 6.78 19.04
N SER A 13 -33.45 7.26 19.68
CA SER A 13 -33.16 8.67 19.79
C SER A 13 -32.99 9.32 18.41
N LEU A 14 -32.18 8.69 17.53
CA LEU A 14 -31.93 9.17 16.19
C LEU A 14 -33.22 9.21 15.36
N GLU A 15 -34.06 8.18 15.40
CA GLU A 15 -35.36 8.15 14.73
C GLU A 15 -36.25 9.33 15.17
N GLY A 16 -36.31 9.64 16.47
CA GLY A 16 -37.04 10.79 16.99
C GLY A 16 -36.53 12.13 16.48
N LEU A 17 -35.19 12.29 16.45
CA LEU A 17 -34.55 13.54 16.00
C LEU A 17 -34.76 13.81 14.49
N ILE A 18 -34.83 12.75 13.67
CA ILE A 18 -34.97 12.92 12.21
C ILE A 18 -36.43 12.90 11.72
N ALA A 19 -37.41 12.64 12.60
CA ALA A 19 -38.77 12.27 12.19
C ALA A 19 -39.53 13.36 11.42
N GLN A 20 -39.37 14.63 11.76
CA GLN A 20 -40.31 15.69 11.37
C GLN A 20 -39.77 16.75 10.43
N SER A 21 -38.46 16.81 10.20
CA SER A 21 -37.81 17.86 9.40
C SER A 21 -37.66 17.47 7.93
N ASN A 22 -37.57 18.48 7.03
CA ASN A 22 -37.26 18.22 5.64
C ASN A 22 -35.98 17.40 5.48
N ALA A 23 -35.99 16.42 4.60
CA ALA A 23 -34.91 15.47 4.45
C ALA A 23 -33.59 16.12 4.06
N PHE A 24 -33.60 16.93 3.01
CA PHE A 24 -32.37 17.53 2.47
C PHE A 24 -31.87 18.69 3.32
N ASP A 25 -32.76 19.47 3.94
CA ASP A 25 -32.35 20.49 4.88
C ASP A 25 -31.66 19.88 6.10
N LEU A 26 -32.22 18.78 6.63
CA LEU A 26 -31.62 18.09 7.78
C LEU A 26 -30.28 17.43 7.43
N LEU A 27 -30.19 16.76 6.28
CA LEU A 27 -28.94 16.19 5.80
C LEU A 27 -27.89 17.27 5.51
N GLY A 28 -28.33 18.43 4.97
CA GLY A 28 -27.47 19.58 4.77
C GLY A 28 -26.90 20.11 6.07
N LEU A 29 -27.71 20.25 7.13
CA LEU A 29 -27.24 20.65 8.47
C LEU A 29 -26.26 19.65 9.06
N VAL A 30 -26.55 18.34 8.98
CA VAL A 30 -25.65 17.29 9.46
C VAL A 30 -24.33 17.34 8.70
N ARG A 31 -24.38 17.49 7.36
CA ARG A 31 -23.17 17.62 6.54
C ARG A 31 -22.34 18.85 6.89
N MET A 32 -22.98 20.01 7.08
CA MET A 32 -22.27 21.24 7.49
C MET A 32 -21.63 21.09 8.87
N TYR A 33 -22.23 20.33 9.76
CA TYR A 33 -21.68 20.06 11.08
C TYR A 33 -20.49 19.09 11.04
N THR A 34 -20.58 18.03 10.21
CA THR A 34 -19.53 17.01 10.10
C THR A 34 -18.34 17.46 9.26
N VAL A 35 -18.60 18.30 8.25
CA VAL A 35 -17.60 18.87 7.33
C VAL A 35 -17.79 20.38 7.33
N PRO A 36 -17.31 21.10 8.36
CA PRO A 36 -17.48 22.56 8.43
C PRO A 36 -16.78 23.24 7.25
N PRO A 37 -17.40 24.26 6.64
CA PRO A 37 -16.76 25.03 5.59
C PRO A 37 -15.61 25.84 6.20
N THR A 38 -14.41 25.63 5.70
CA THR A 38 -13.22 26.41 6.06
C THR A 38 -12.87 27.36 4.93
N LEU A 39 -12.33 28.53 5.24
CA LEU A 39 -11.83 29.50 4.24
C LEU A 39 -10.54 29.01 3.55
N GLU A 40 -9.82 28.10 4.17
CA GLU A 40 -8.52 27.58 3.72
C GLU A 40 -8.61 26.20 3.06
N GLY A 41 -9.81 25.66 2.87
CA GLY A 41 -10.02 24.29 2.41
C GLY A 41 -10.27 23.33 3.57
N HIS A 42 -10.74 22.13 3.24
CA HIS A 42 -11.05 21.10 4.21
C HIS A 42 -9.89 20.09 4.29
N ARG A 43 -9.43 19.81 5.50
CA ARG A 43 -8.55 18.67 5.77
C ARG A 43 -9.38 17.52 6.33
N GLU A 44 -9.18 16.32 5.81
CA GLU A 44 -9.91 15.13 6.26
C GLU A 44 -9.69 14.86 7.76
N SER A 45 -8.49 15.15 8.27
CA SER A 45 -8.15 15.11 9.70
C SER A 45 -8.95 16.09 10.57
N GLU A 46 -9.56 17.09 9.97
CA GLU A 46 -10.39 18.09 10.65
C GLU A 46 -11.88 17.72 10.67
N SER A 47 -12.26 16.62 9.99
CA SER A 47 -13.62 16.08 10.07
C SER A 47 -13.93 15.63 11.49
N GLN A 48 -15.02 16.14 12.05
CA GLN A 48 -15.44 15.82 13.42
C GLN A 48 -16.14 14.47 13.53
N SER A 49 -16.47 13.83 12.41
CA SER A 49 -17.12 12.51 12.41
C SER A 49 -16.80 11.69 11.16
N SER A 50 -16.99 10.38 11.25
CA SER A 50 -16.84 9.47 10.11
C SER A 50 -17.91 9.74 9.05
N PRO A 51 -17.59 9.67 7.73
CA PRO A 51 -18.57 9.70 6.64
C PRO A 51 -19.73 8.70 6.83
N ALA A 52 -19.47 7.57 7.48
CA ALA A 52 -20.49 6.58 7.84
C ALA A 52 -21.62 7.16 8.71
N THR A 53 -21.35 8.20 9.47
CA THR A 53 -22.35 8.89 10.30
C THR A 53 -23.41 9.56 9.43
N LEU A 54 -22.99 10.31 8.44
CA LEU A 54 -23.90 10.94 7.47
C LEU A 54 -24.67 9.89 6.64
N GLU A 55 -23.98 8.84 6.20
CA GLU A 55 -24.58 7.73 5.45
C GLU A 55 -25.66 7.00 6.28
N LEU A 56 -25.40 6.75 7.57
CA LEU A 56 -26.39 6.15 8.48
C LEU A 56 -27.62 7.04 8.62
N VAL A 57 -27.43 8.35 8.85
CA VAL A 57 -28.52 9.31 8.94
C VAL A 57 -29.30 9.37 7.63
N ALA A 58 -28.62 9.44 6.49
CA ALA A 58 -29.25 9.44 5.17
C ALA A 58 -30.03 8.15 4.89
N SER A 59 -29.48 6.99 5.28
CA SER A 59 -30.17 5.70 5.17
C SER A 59 -31.47 5.68 5.98
N MET A 60 -31.47 6.20 7.20
CA MET A 60 -32.67 6.28 8.02
C MET A 60 -33.68 7.29 7.47
N ILE A 61 -33.24 8.48 7.05
CA ILE A 61 -34.09 9.53 6.47
C ILE A 61 -34.79 9.03 5.22
N ARG A 62 -34.09 8.31 4.37
CA ARG A 62 -34.60 7.73 3.12
C ARG A 62 -35.84 6.84 3.35
N HIS A 63 -35.88 6.16 4.50
CA HIS A 63 -36.95 5.18 4.81
C HIS A 63 -38.04 5.73 5.74
N ARG A 64 -38.07 7.01 6.02
CA ARG A 64 -39.13 7.59 6.85
C ARG A 64 -40.39 7.94 6.05
N ALA A 65 -41.54 7.99 6.71
CA ALA A 65 -42.83 8.28 6.08
C ALA A 65 -43.02 9.74 5.66
N ALA A 66 -42.30 10.68 6.30
CA ALA A 66 -42.52 12.12 6.11
C ALA A 66 -42.03 12.67 4.74
N GLY A 67 -41.20 11.89 3.98
CA GLY A 67 -40.72 12.29 2.64
C GLY A 67 -40.05 13.65 2.59
N ASP A 68 -40.11 14.26 1.41
CA ASP A 68 -39.54 15.58 1.06
C ASP A 68 -40.49 16.77 1.33
N ASP A 69 -41.74 16.54 1.68
CA ASP A 69 -42.72 17.59 1.94
C ASP A 69 -42.78 18.02 3.42
N ALA A 70 -41.92 17.46 4.27
CA ALA A 70 -41.82 17.87 5.67
C ALA A 70 -41.32 19.32 5.81
N PRO A 71 -41.67 20.03 6.90
CA PRO A 71 -41.20 21.39 7.13
C PRO A 71 -39.67 21.45 7.29
N ALA A 72 -39.10 22.63 7.04
CA ALA A 72 -37.70 22.89 7.37
C ALA A 72 -37.41 22.62 8.84
N PRO A 73 -36.18 22.25 9.21
CA PRO A 73 -35.76 22.08 10.60
C PRO A 73 -36.06 23.36 11.41
N ASP A 74 -36.48 23.17 12.64
CA ASP A 74 -36.62 24.27 13.59
C ASP A 74 -35.23 24.89 13.86
N PRO A 75 -35.10 26.21 14.03
CA PRO A 75 -33.84 26.84 14.40
C PRO A 75 -33.19 26.29 15.68
N SER A 76 -33.95 25.64 16.53
CA SER A 76 -33.46 24.96 17.73
C SER A 76 -32.93 23.54 17.45
N THR A 77 -33.04 23.00 16.21
CA THR A 77 -32.53 21.70 15.85
C THR A 77 -31.01 21.69 15.93
N ASP A 78 -30.47 20.89 16.84
CA ASP A 78 -29.02 20.72 17.01
C ASP A 78 -28.54 19.55 16.16
N PRO A 79 -27.80 19.78 15.04
CA PRO A 79 -27.24 18.70 14.25
C PRO A 79 -26.21 17.87 15.02
N GLY A 80 -25.58 18.43 16.06
CA GLY A 80 -24.65 17.71 16.92
C GLY A 80 -25.32 16.58 17.71
N GLU A 81 -26.57 16.76 18.15
CA GLU A 81 -27.32 15.67 18.82
C GLU A 81 -27.58 14.50 17.85
N ILE A 82 -27.86 14.79 16.58
CA ILE A 82 -28.07 13.78 15.53
C ILE A 82 -26.78 13.01 15.30
N VAL A 83 -25.65 13.72 15.12
CA VAL A 83 -24.32 13.13 14.91
C VAL A 83 -23.92 12.26 16.10
N ILE A 84 -24.06 12.77 17.34
CA ILE A 84 -23.73 12.02 18.56
C ILE A 84 -24.59 10.75 18.67
N ALA A 85 -25.88 10.81 18.35
CA ALA A 85 -26.75 9.62 18.40
C ALA A 85 -26.33 8.59 17.34
N ALA A 86 -25.99 9.02 16.13
CA ALA A 86 -25.53 8.15 15.06
C ALA A 86 -24.17 7.50 15.38
N GLU A 87 -23.21 8.26 15.89
CA GLU A 87 -21.90 7.74 16.31
C GLU A 87 -22.01 6.73 17.45
N ARG A 88 -22.84 7.02 18.45
CA ARG A 88 -23.11 6.07 19.53
C ARG A 88 -23.74 4.77 19.02
N ALA A 89 -24.60 4.84 18.00
CA ALA A 89 -25.17 3.64 17.40
C ALA A 89 -24.09 2.83 16.67
N ILE A 90 -23.20 3.48 15.89
CA ILE A 90 -22.09 2.85 15.21
C ILE A 90 -21.13 2.23 16.23
N ASP A 91 -20.71 2.97 17.24
CA ASP A 91 -19.80 2.48 18.29
C ASP A 91 -20.39 1.29 19.08
N ALA A 92 -21.63 1.38 19.46
CA ALA A 92 -22.31 0.28 20.14
C ALA A 92 -22.35 -0.98 19.27
N HIS A 93 -22.57 -0.83 17.96
CA HIS A 93 -22.53 -1.94 17.02
C HIS A 93 -21.11 -2.51 16.88
N LEU A 94 -20.08 -1.68 16.78
CA LEU A 94 -18.68 -2.13 16.73
C LEU A 94 -18.29 -2.94 17.98
N TRP A 95 -18.72 -2.51 19.17
CA TRP A 95 -18.52 -3.29 20.39
C TRP A 95 -19.24 -4.65 20.36
N LEU A 96 -20.40 -4.74 19.73
CA LEU A 96 -21.08 -6.03 19.52
C LEU A 96 -20.29 -6.94 18.59
N LEU A 97 -19.80 -6.39 17.46
CA LEU A 97 -18.95 -7.13 16.51
C LEU A 97 -17.68 -7.67 17.16
N LEU A 98 -17.00 -6.86 17.98
CA LEU A 98 -15.81 -7.29 18.71
C LEU A 98 -16.15 -8.43 19.71
N SER A 99 -17.28 -8.35 20.42
CA SER A 99 -17.68 -9.40 21.34
C SER A 99 -18.04 -10.71 20.62
N GLU A 100 -18.71 -10.62 19.49
CA GLU A 100 -19.09 -11.79 18.66
C GLU A 100 -17.84 -12.44 18.00
N SER A 101 -16.86 -11.65 17.58
CA SER A 101 -15.62 -12.16 16.97
C SER A 101 -14.75 -12.95 17.95
N THR A 102 -14.79 -12.61 19.25
CA THR A 102 -14.06 -13.34 20.30
C THR A 102 -14.69 -14.68 20.67
N GLU A 103 -15.97 -14.89 20.39
CA GLU A 103 -16.69 -16.14 20.63
C GLU A 103 -16.57 -17.14 19.47
N GLY A 104 -16.03 -16.70 18.31
CA GLY A 104 -15.90 -17.54 17.11
C GLY A 104 -14.74 -18.53 17.20
N HIS A 105 -14.98 -19.79 16.82
CA HIS A 105 -13.94 -20.82 16.75
C HIS A 105 -13.11 -20.79 15.44
N HIS A 106 -13.49 -19.95 14.46
CA HIS A 106 -12.79 -19.88 13.17
C HIS A 106 -11.61 -18.90 13.24
N PRO A 107 -10.40 -19.29 12.79
CA PRO A 107 -9.22 -18.43 12.86
C PRO A 107 -9.35 -17.05 12.17
N LEU A 108 -10.22 -16.92 11.16
CA LEU A 108 -10.51 -15.67 10.46
C LEU A 108 -11.63 -14.83 11.10
N ALA A 109 -12.26 -15.27 12.20
CA ALA A 109 -13.40 -14.54 12.77
C ALA A 109 -13.02 -13.13 13.22
N GLU A 110 -11.87 -12.99 13.89
CA GLU A 110 -11.33 -11.69 14.30
C GLU A 110 -11.02 -10.80 13.08
N LEU A 111 -10.33 -11.35 12.06
CA LEU A 111 -9.99 -10.62 10.85
C LEU A 111 -11.24 -10.21 10.05
N ALA A 112 -12.24 -11.09 9.94
CA ALA A 112 -13.53 -10.74 9.32
C ALA A 112 -14.26 -9.63 10.07
N GLY A 113 -14.19 -9.64 11.41
CA GLY A 113 -14.69 -8.56 12.24
C GLY A 113 -13.96 -7.23 12.00
N GLN A 114 -12.63 -7.25 11.98
CA GLN A 114 -11.81 -6.07 11.69
C GLN A 114 -12.08 -5.52 10.28
N PHE A 115 -12.10 -6.39 9.27
CA PHE A 115 -12.42 -6.01 7.89
C PHE A 115 -13.80 -5.33 7.81
N ARG A 116 -14.81 -5.91 8.44
CA ARG A 116 -16.15 -5.31 8.48
C ARG A 116 -16.18 -3.96 9.22
N MET A 117 -15.41 -3.81 10.30
CA MET A 117 -15.28 -2.52 11.00
C MET A 117 -14.66 -1.46 10.11
N THR A 118 -13.62 -1.82 9.35
CA THR A 118 -12.99 -0.94 8.38
C THR A 118 -13.96 -0.55 7.27
N GLU A 119 -14.67 -1.52 6.67
CA GLU A 119 -15.69 -1.27 5.65
C GLU A 119 -16.84 -0.38 6.14
N LEU A 120 -17.17 -0.45 7.42
CA LEU A 120 -18.22 0.39 8.00
C LEU A 120 -17.75 1.84 8.22
N ARG A 121 -16.51 2.06 8.70
CA ARG A 121 -16.08 3.37 9.18
C ARG A 121 -15.17 4.14 8.22
N VAL A 122 -14.33 3.45 7.47
CA VAL A 122 -13.27 4.09 6.68
C VAL A 122 -13.75 4.34 5.26
N ARG A 123 -13.54 5.57 4.78
CA ARG A 123 -13.77 6.01 3.40
C ARG A 123 -12.52 6.73 2.91
N GLY A 124 -12.46 7.00 1.62
CA GLY A 124 -11.39 7.81 1.05
C GLY A 124 -9.99 7.20 1.11
N ARG A 125 -9.88 5.88 1.22
CA ARG A 125 -8.58 5.18 1.30
C ARG A 125 -7.75 5.23 0.03
N GLN A 126 -8.34 5.69 -1.06
CA GLN A 126 -7.69 5.74 -2.37
C GLN A 126 -7.52 7.20 -2.79
N TYR A 127 -6.30 7.55 -3.18
CA TYR A 127 -6.02 8.89 -3.70
C TYR A 127 -6.64 9.07 -5.08
N GLN A 128 -7.28 10.22 -5.27
CA GLN A 128 -8.09 10.51 -6.45
C GLN A 128 -7.29 10.39 -7.76
N SER A 129 -6.06 10.90 -7.80
CA SER A 129 -5.22 10.82 -9.00
C SER A 129 -4.88 9.38 -9.40
N VAL A 130 -4.67 8.51 -8.42
CA VAL A 130 -4.38 7.09 -8.65
C VAL A 130 -5.63 6.36 -9.13
N GLN A 131 -6.75 6.59 -8.44
CA GLN A 131 -8.02 5.99 -8.78
C GLN A 131 -8.50 6.40 -10.17
N SER A 132 -8.42 7.70 -10.50
CA SER A 132 -8.74 8.21 -11.84
C SER A 132 -7.88 7.56 -12.91
N THR A 133 -6.57 7.40 -12.67
CA THR A 133 -5.67 6.70 -13.60
C THR A 133 -6.14 5.25 -13.86
N VAL A 134 -6.50 4.53 -12.81
CA VAL A 134 -7.00 3.15 -12.94
C VAL A 134 -8.36 3.11 -13.66
N GLU A 135 -9.26 4.04 -13.36
CA GLU A 135 -10.55 4.14 -14.05
C GLU A 135 -10.39 4.46 -15.54
N ASP A 136 -9.51 5.42 -15.88
CA ASP A 136 -9.25 5.80 -17.27
C ASP A 136 -8.76 4.60 -18.11
N GLU A 137 -7.84 3.81 -17.55
CA GLU A 137 -7.33 2.62 -18.21
C GLU A 137 -8.38 1.48 -18.32
N LEU A 138 -9.29 1.38 -17.34
CA LEU A 138 -10.35 0.36 -17.34
C LEU A 138 -11.52 0.75 -18.26
N PHE A 139 -11.98 2.00 -18.21
CA PHE A 139 -13.24 2.44 -18.81
C PHE A 139 -13.06 3.37 -20.01
N GLY A 140 -11.91 4.05 -20.15
CA GLY A 140 -11.63 4.98 -21.23
C GLY A 140 -11.46 4.33 -22.60
N VAL A 141 -11.29 3.01 -22.69
CA VAL A 141 -11.18 2.30 -23.96
C VAL A 141 -12.54 2.20 -24.65
N ALA A 142 -12.60 2.46 -25.95
CA ALA A 142 -13.84 2.50 -26.74
C ALA A 142 -14.74 1.27 -26.52
N ALA A 143 -14.15 0.08 -26.48
CA ALA A 143 -14.90 -1.17 -26.33
C ALA A 143 -15.63 -1.32 -24.98
N VAL A 144 -15.12 -0.73 -23.90
CA VAL A 144 -15.76 -0.73 -22.57
C VAL A 144 -16.73 0.45 -22.46
N SER A 145 -16.33 1.62 -22.95
CA SER A 145 -17.20 2.80 -23.00
C SER A 145 -18.49 2.54 -23.80
N GLU A 146 -18.42 1.81 -24.92
CA GLU A 146 -19.61 1.36 -25.68
C GLU A 146 -20.48 0.36 -24.90
N LEU A 147 -19.88 -0.48 -24.03
CA LEU A 147 -20.66 -1.35 -23.16
C LEU A 147 -21.36 -0.55 -22.05
N MET A 148 -20.71 0.49 -21.52
CA MET A 148 -21.34 1.40 -20.57
C MET A 148 -22.54 2.12 -21.20
N ASP A 149 -22.36 2.72 -22.37
CA ASP A 149 -23.46 3.38 -23.09
C ASP A 149 -24.64 2.44 -23.34
N ARG A 150 -24.38 1.20 -23.75
CA ARG A 150 -25.43 0.21 -24.03
C ARG A 150 -26.17 -0.27 -22.77
N HIS A 151 -25.49 -0.42 -21.63
CA HIS A 151 -26.05 -1.05 -20.45
C HIS A 151 -26.41 -0.08 -19.33
N LEU A 152 -25.80 1.11 -19.32
CA LEU A 152 -26.06 2.16 -18.33
C LEU A 152 -26.71 3.41 -18.96
N GLY A 153 -26.69 3.55 -20.30
CA GLY A 153 -27.24 4.70 -21.00
C GLY A 153 -26.31 5.91 -21.08
N PHE A 154 -25.02 5.74 -20.78
CA PHE A 154 -23.99 6.78 -20.90
C PHE A 154 -22.61 6.18 -21.13
N SER A 155 -21.74 6.93 -21.79
CA SER A 155 -20.33 6.58 -21.99
C SER A 155 -19.46 6.99 -20.79
N TYR A 156 -18.24 6.47 -20.73
CA TYR A 156 -17.29 6.91 -19.71
C TYR A 156 -16.96 8.42 -19.80
N ASN A 157 -16.85 8.94 -21.02
CA ASN A 157 -16.65 10.38 -21.24
C ASN A 157 -17.82 11.23 -20.75
N ASP A 158 -19.06 10.74 -20.90
CA ASP A 158 -20.23 11.44 -20.37
C ASP A 158 -20.20 11.50 -18.85
N LEU A 159 -19.84 10.39 -18.20
CA LEU A 159 -19.64 10.35 -16.75
C LEU A 159 -18.61 11.38 -16.29
N GLN A 160 -17.46 11.48 -16.93
CA GLN A 160 -16.43 12.45 -16.55
C GLN A 160 -16.93 13.89 -16.69
N ARG A 161 -17.65 14.21 -17.77
CA ARG A 161 -18.26 15.53 -17.95
C ARG A 161 -19.31 15.84 -16.88
N VAL A 162 -20.12 14.85 -16.53
CA VAL A 162 -21.13 15.01 -15.46
C VAL A 162 -20.46 15.17 -14.09
N ARG A 163 -19.38 14.43 -13.78
CA ARG A 163 -18.60 14.60 -12.53
C ARG A 163 -18.12 16.03 -12.35
N VAL A 164 -17.48 16.60 -13.37
CA VAL A 164 -17.00 17.98 -13.35
C VAL A 164 -18.17 18.95 -13.17
N ALA A 165 -19.22 18.81 -13.99
CA ALA A 165 -20.40 19.68 -13.92
C ALA A 165 -21.12 19.59 -12.57
N PHE A 166 -21.18 18.38 -11.98
CA PHE A 166 -21.78 18.15 -10.65
C PHE A 166 -21.00 18.89 -9.56
N GLY A 167 -19.68 18.74 -9.51
CA GLY A 167 -18.84 19.42 -8.53
C GLY A 167 -18.92 20.93 -8.63
N GLU A 168 -18.84 21.47 -9.84
CA GLU A 168 -18.97 22.92 -10.09
C GLU A 168 -20.36 23.45 -9.73
N GLN A 169 -21.43 22.73 -10.13
CA GLN A 169 -22.80 23.17 -9.83
C GLN A 169 -23.10 23.13 -8.35
N TRP A 170 -22.66 22.04 -7.68
CA TRP A 170 -22.82 21.90 -6.24
C TRP A 170 -22.07 23.01 -5.48
N SER A 171 -20.83 23.32 -5.88
CA SER A 171 -20.03 24.41 -5.32
C SER A 171 -20.72 25.77 -5.52
N GLN A 172 -21.20 26.03 -6.73
CA GLN A 172 -21.93 27.28 -7.05
C GLN A 172 -23.22 27.41 -6.23
N ASN A 173 -24.02 26.35 -6.12
CA ASN A 173 -25.26 26.39 -5.35
C ASN A 173 -24.99 26.67 -3.87
N ARG A 174 -23.92 26.09 -3.33
CA ARG A 174 -23.49 26.31 -1.94
C ARG A 174 -22.95 27.71 -1.72
N SER A 175 -22.07 28.21 -2.58
CA SER A 175 -21.48 29.54 -2.49
C SER A 175 -22.55 30.61 -2.68
N GLY A 176 -23.47 30.41 -3.60
CA GLY A 176 -24.50 31.40 -3.93
C GLY A 176 -25.39 31.81 -2.75
N SER A 177 -25.72 30.89 -1.85
CA SER A 177 -26.48 31.20 -0.65
C SER A 177 -25.69 32.07 0.35
N LEU A 178 -24.38 31.85 0.45
CA LEU A 178 -23.49 32.62 1.31
C LEU A 178 -23.13 33.97 0.65
N GLU A 179 -22.93 34.00 -0.64
CA GLU A 179 -22.66 35.21 -1.43
C GLU A 179 -23.84 36.15 -1.40
N GLU A 180 -25.07 35.65 -1.47
CA GLU A 180 -26.29 36.48 -1.35
C GLU A 180 -26.39 37.11 0.03
N LEU A 181 -26.10 36.37 1.09
CA LEU A 181 -26.04 36.89 2.44
C LEU A 181 -24.96 37.98 2.59
N HIS A 182 -23.75 37.69 2.02
CA HIS A 182 -22.64 38.65 2.04
C HIS A 182 -22.94 39.88 1.22
N ARG A 183 -23.54 39.74 0.03
CA ARG A 183 -23.97 40.83 -0.83
C ARG A 183 -24.97 41.76 -0.12
N LEU A 184 -26.01 41.18 0.48
CA LEU A 184 -26.99 41.94 1.25
C LEU A 184 -26.35 42.68 2.42
N TYR A 185 -25.37 42.06 3.10
CA TYR A 185 -24.64 42.72 4.18
C TYR A 185 -23.75 43.85 3.66
N GLU A 186 -22.96 43.67 2.62
CA GLU A 186 -22.06 44.67 2.06
C GLU A 186 -22.81 45.86 1.43
N GLU A 187 -23.94 45.61 0.75
CA GLU A 187 -24.79 46.66 0.16
C GLU A 187 -25.38 47.57 1.20
N HIS A 188 -25.58 47.13 2.43
CA HIS A 188 -26.31 47.87 3.48
C HIS A 188 -25.52 48.02 4.79
N LYS A 189 -24.21 47.72 4.78
CA LYS A 189 -23.38 47.79 6.01
C LYS A 189 -23.29 49.16 6.66
N ASP A 190 -23.45 50.22 5.86
CA ASP A 190 -23.41 51.63 6.30
C ASP A 190 -24.80 52.22 6.49
N ASP A 191 -25.87 51.48 6.19
CA ASP A 191 -27.26 51.95 6.33
C ASP A 191 -27.76 51.74 7.78
N GLU A 192 -28.65 52.64 8.24
CA GLU A 192 -29.41 52.37 9.46
C GLU A 192 -30.37 51.19 9.21
N PRO A 193 -30.29 50.12 10.01
CA PRO A 193 -31.05 48.91 9.74
C PRO A 193 -32.55 49.16 9.90
N THR A 194 -33.24 49.22 8.76
CA THR A 194 -34.71 49.26 8.71
C THR A 194 -35.29 47.91 9.09
N ASP A 195 -36.55 47.87 9.52
CA ASP A 195 -37.21 46.60 9.86
C ASP A 195 -37.31 45.66 8.63
N GLU A 196 -37.45 46.25 7.44
CA GLU A 196 -37.49 45.50 6.18
C GLU A 196 -36.13 44.88 5.83
N LEU A 197 -35.02 45.62 6.02
CA LEU A 197 -33.67 45.11 5.83
C LEU A 197 -33.33 44.02 6.86
N ARG A 198 -33.71 44.21 8.12
CA ARG A 198 -33.54 43.15 9.15
C ARG A 198 -34.29 41.90 8.79
N ALA A 199 -35.51 42.02 8.28
CA ALA A 199 -36.30 40.86 7.84
C ALA A 199 -35.64 40.14 6.64
N GLN A 200 -35.09 40.88 5.66
CA GLN A 200 -34.38 40.34 4.50
C GLN A 200 -33.08 39.59 4.92
N LEU A 201 -32.25 40.21 5.76
CA LEU A 201 -31.03 39.61 6.30
C LEU A 201 -31.35 38.37 7.14
N GLN A 202 -32.38 38.44 7.99
CA GLN A 202 -32.84 37.27 8.76
C GLN A 202 -33.34 36.14 7.85
N ALA A 203 -34.07 36.46 6.79
CA ALA A 203 -34.57 35.47 5.84
C ALA A 203 -33.42 34.82 5.06
N ALA A 204 -32.44 35.59 4.58
CA ALA A 204 -31.27 35.12 3.88
C ALA A 204 -30.40 34.22 4.81
N MET A 205 -30.14 34.69 6.04
CA MET A 205 -29.41 33.93 7.04
C MET A 205 -30.13 32.64 7.42
N HIS A 206 -31.45 32.71 7.62
CA HIS A 206 -32.25 31.50 7.89
C HIS A 206 -32.18 30.49 6.75
N THR A 207 -32.23 30.96 5.50
CA THR A 207 -32.11 30.11 4.33
C THR A 207 -30.73 29.46 4.26
N ALA A 208 -29.64 30.24 4.40
CA ALA A 208 -28.28 29.74 4.34
C ALA A 208 -27.94 28.78 5.49
N MET A 209 -28.44 29.05 6.70
CA MET A 209 -28.05 28.33 7.92
C MET A 209 -29.01 27.18 8.30
N PHE A 210 -30.31 27.25 7.97
CA PHE A 210 -31.31 26.29 8.41
C PHE A 210 -32.09 25.62 7.28
N LYS A 211 -31.92 26.09 6.05
CA LYS A 211 -32.50 25.49 4.85
C LYS A 211 -31.45 25.17 3.79
N PRO A 212 -30.38 24.48 4.14
CA PRO A 212 -29.28 24.24 3.19
C PRO A 212 -29.64 23.23 2.09
N GLY A 213 -30.75 22.51 2.22
CA GLY A 213 -31.13 21.43 1.32
C GLY A 213 -31.22 21.85 -0.14
N VAL A 214 -31.76 23.05 -0.43
CA VAL A 214 -31.85 23.57 -1.80
C VAL A 214 -30.45 23.85 -2.36
N SER A 215 -29.58 24.49 -1.58
CA SER A 215 -28.20 24.82 -1.99
C SER A 215 -27.26 23.63 -2.04
N MET A 216 -27.67 22.48 -1.53
CA MET A 216 -26.87 21.24 -1.53
C MET A 216 -27.46 20.16 -2.47
N THR A 217 -28.38 20.54 -3.35
CA THR A 217 -28.96 19.67 -4.36
C THR A 217 -28.63 20.15 -5.76
N VAL A 218 -28.67 19.25 -6.73
CA VAL A 218 -28.57 19.54 -8.15
C VAL A 218 -29.71 18.85 -8.91
N THR A 219 -30.04 19.36 -10.08
CA THR A 219 -31.00 18.75 -11.01
C THR A 219 -30.29 18.30 -12.30
N ALA A 220 -30.90 17.37 -13.03
CA ALA A 220 -30.35 16.93 -14.32
C ALA A 220 -30.31 18.08 -15.35
N GLU A 221 -31.25 19.03 -15.28
CA GLU A 221 -31.29 20.23 -16.11
C GLU A 221 -30.05 21.12 -15.87
N GLU A 222 -29.74 21.42 -14.62
CA GLU A 222 -28.56 22.23 -14.26
C GLU A 222 -27.28 21.58 -14.75
N ILE A 223 -27.15 20.26 -14.54
CA ILE A 223 -26.00 19.50 -15.01
C ILE A 223 -25.94 19.44 -16.55
N SER A 224 -27.06 19.33 -17.24
CA SER A 224 -27.15 19.38 -18.70
C SER A 224 -26.65 20.71 -19.26
N GLN A 225 -27.08 21.82 -18.69
CA GLN A 225 -26.66 23.18 -19.08
C GLN A 225 -25.15 23.36 -18.93
N ARG A 226 -24.57 22.83 -17.86
CA ARG A 226 -23.15 22.98 -17.54
C ARG A 226 -22.27 22.00 -18.31
N SER A 227 -22.65 20.75 -18.36
CA SER A 227 -21.90 19.69 -19.08
C SER A 227 -22.02 19.76 -20.60
N GLY A 228 -23.09 20.41 -21.12
CA GLY A 228 -23.42 20.41 -22.55
C GLY A 228 -23.88 19.03 -23.08
N LEU A 229 -24.29 18.14 -22.18
CA LEU A 229 -24.93 16.86 -22.52
C LEU A 229 -26.44 16.99 -22.52
N SER A 230 -27.16 16.00 -23.11
CA SER A 230 -28.61 15.98 -23.00
C SER A 230 -29.08 15.77 -21.55
N SER A 231 -30.24 16.31 -21.19
CA SER A 231 -30.85 16.08 -19.87
C SER A 231 -31.13 14.60 -19.62
N GLU A 232 -31.43 13.81 -20.68
CA GLU A 232 -31.62 12.36 -20.62
C GLU A 232 -30.31 11.64 -20.22
N THR A 233 -29.17 11.99 -20.84
CA THR A 233 -27.84 11.43 -20.51
C THR A 233 -27.47 11.79 -19.08
N CYS A 234 -27.66 13.07 -18.68
CA CYS A 234 -27.38 13.52 -17.31
C CYS A 234 -28.25 12.77 -16.29
N THR A 235 -29.53 12.56 -16.60
CA THR A 235 -30.43 11.77 -15.75
C THR A 235 -29.94 10.32 -15.63
N SER A 236 -29.54 9.69 -16.73
CA SER A 236 -29.00 8.31 -16.71
C SER A 236 -27.76 8.19 -15.83
N VAL A 237 -26.85 9.16 -15.92
CA VAL A 237 -25.64 9.17 -15.06
C VAL A 237 -26.03 9.36 -13.60
N LEU A 238 -26.83 10.38 -13.28
CA LEU A 238 -27.19 10.67 -11.89
C LEU A 238 -27.99 9.54 -11.26
N ASP A 239 -28.93 8.93 -12.00
CA ASP A 239 -29.75 7.80 -11.55
C ASP A 239 -28.93 6.52 -11.30
N ALA A 240 -27.87 6.30 -12.06
CA ALA A 240 -26.99 5.15 -11.84
C ALA A 240 -26.32 5.20 -10.45
N PHE A 241 -26.06 6.41 -9.95
CA PHE A 241 -25.42 6.64 -8.65
C PHE A 241 -26.37 7.16 -7.57
N ALA A 242 -27.69 7.12 -7.82
CA ALA A 242 -28.70 7.58 -6.89
C ALA A 242 -29.51 6.44 -6.28
N VAL A 243 -29.94 6.64 -5.03
CA VAL A 243 -30.98 5.85 -4.38
C VAL A 243 -32.22 6.73 -4.15
N PRO A 244 -33.42 6.26 -4.50
CA PRO A 244 -34.66 6.98 -4.23
C PRO A 244 -35.11 6.82 -2.78
N PHE A 245 -36.03 7.64 -2.33
CA PHE A 245 -36.78 7.41 -1.09
C PHE A 245 -37.60 6.13 -1.20
N ASP A 246 -37.63 5.35 -0.13
CA ASP A 246 -38.25 4.03 -0.06
C ASP A 246 -38.83 3.79 1.33
N THR A 247 -40.10 3.50 1.43
CA THR A 247 -40.81 3.24 2.68
C THR A 247 -41.06 1.75 2.95
N THR A 248 -40.38 0.86 2.23
CA THR A 248 -40.52 -0.60 2.42
C THR A 248 -39.94 -1.11 3.72
N ARG A 249 -39.00 -0.34 4.33
CA ARG A 249 -38.41 -0.59 5.64
C ARG A 249 -38.74 0.58 6.59
N THR A 250 -38.69 0.33 7.89
CA THR A 250 -38.66 1.42 8.87
C THR A 250 -37.25 2.03 8.97
N PRO A 251 -37.10 3.27 9.47
CA PRO A 251 -35.78 3.89 9.69
C PRO A 251 -34.85 3.02 10.56
N ILE A 252 -35.38 2.39 11.61
CA ILE A 252 -34.60 1.50 12.49
C ILE A 252 -34.15 0.23 11.74
N GLU A 253 -35.01 -0.38 10.92
CA GLU A 253 -34.64 -1.54 10.11
C GLU A 253 -33.57 -1.18 9.07
N ALA A 254 -33.66 0.00 8.46
CA ALA A 254 -32.65 0.52 7.56
C ALA A 254 -31.29 0.74 8.27
N ALA A 255 -31.31 1.35 9.46
CA ALA A 255 -30.11 1.51 10.28
C ALA A 255 -29.48 0.17 10.66
N GLN A 256 -30.30 -0.80 11.08
CA GLN A 256 -29.79 -2.14 11.38
C GLN A 256 -29.24 -2.87 10.15
N ALA A 257 -29.80 -2.66 8.97
CA ALA A 257 -29.29 -3.21 7.71
C ALA A 257 -27.95 -2.55 7.36
N PHE A 258 -27.86 -1.22 7.43
CA PHE A 258 -26.63 -0.45 7.27
C PHE A 258 -25.51 -0.97 8.18
N LEU A 259 -25.76 -1.06 9.47
CA LEU A 259 -24.80 -1.56 10.45
C LEU A 259 -24.37 -3.01 10.17
N ARG A 260 -25.20 -3.82 9.54
CA ARG A 260 -24.85 -5.16 9.05
C ARG A 260 -24.10 -5.17 7.70
N GLY A 261 -23.77 -4.01 7.15
CA GLY A 261 -23.03 -3.86 5.88
C GLY A 261 -23.93 -3.81 4.64
N ASP A 262 -25.24 -3.59 4.80
CA ASP A 262 -26.17 -3.32 3.70
C ASP A 262 -26.26 -1.81 3.48
N ASN A 263 -25.16 -1.23 2.96
CA ASN A 263 -25.02 0.20 2.71
C ASN A 263 -25.05 0.47 1.21
N GLU A 264 -26.22 0.80 0.68
CA GLU A 264 -26.36 1.17 -0.74
C GLU A 264 -25.69 2.50 -1.06
N LEU A 265 -25.59 3.43 -0.09
CA LEU A 265 -25.00 4.75 -0.25
C LEU A 265 -23.48 4.70 -0.46
N LEU A 266 -22.83 3.59 -0.12
CA LEU A 266 -21.41 3.39 -0.43
C LEU A 266 -21.14 3.35 -1.94
N LEU A 267 -22.04 2.75 -2.72
CA LEU A 267 -21.89 2.63 -4.19
C LEU A 267 -22.68 3.69 -4.93
N ARG A 268 -23.83 4.10 -4.39
CA ARG A 268 -24.74 5.09 -4.96
C ARG A 268 -24.86 6.26 -4.00
N ASN A 269 -23.90 7.15 -4.06
CA ASN A 269 -23.72 8.22 -3.08
C ASN A 269 -24.62 9.44 -3.27
N LEU A 270 -25.65 9.32 -4.09
CA LEU A 270 -26.70 10.33 -4.25
C LEU A 270 -28.03 9.86 -3.67
N LEU A 271 -28.77 10.77 -3.05
CA LEU A 271 -30.16 10.58 -2.66
C LEU A 271 -31.06 11.39 -3.59
N LYS A 272 -32.03 10.71 -4.27
CA LYS A 272 -32.96 11.35 -5.24
C LYS A 272 -34.33 11.49 -4.61
N ASP A 273 -34.92 12.72 -4.69
CA ASP A 273 -36.30 12.98 -4.28
C ASP A 273 -37.31 12.79 -5.41
N SER A 274 -38.60 12.92 -5.05
CA SER A 274 -39.74 12.83 -6.00
C SER A 274 -39.77 13.96 -7.03
N ARG A 275 -39.05 15.06 -6.80
CA ARG A 275 -38.96 16.23 -7.68
C ARG A 275 -37.76 16.16 -8.61
N GLY A 276 -37.00 15.08 -8.60
CA GLY A 276 -35.82 14.89 -9.43
C GLY A 276 -34.59 15.68 -8.99
N ARG A 277 -34.52 16.08 -7.72
CA ARG A 277 -33.32 16.69 -7.12
C ARG A 277 -32.43 15.60 -6.53
N TYR A 278 -31.12 15.81 -6.67
CA TYR A 278 -30.10 14.89 -6.18
C TYR A 278 -29.26 15.55 -5.09
N PHE A 279 -29.15 14.91 -3.94
CA PHE A 279 -28.34 15.34 -2.82
C PHE A 279 -27.12 14.41 -2.70
N GLY A 280 -25.90 14.98 -2.68
CA GLY A 280 -24.66 14.23 -2.48
C GLY A 280 -24.44 13.90 -1.01
N VAL A 281 -24.52 12.61 -0.66
CA VAL A 281 -24.29 12.14 0.71
C VAL A 281 -22.81 12.13 1.06
N GLY A 282 -21.91 11.78 0.13
CA GLY A 282 -20.47 11.76 0.38
C GLY A 282 -19.65 11.52 -0.87
N GLY A 283 -18.37 11.93 -0.83
CA GLY A 283 -17.39 11.67 -1.90
C GLY A 283 -17.72 12.25 -3.26
N ASP A 284 -16.84 11.99 -4.21
CA ASP A 284 -17.04 12.32 -5.62
C ASP A 284 -18.06 11.39 -6.27
N LEU A 285 -18.77 11.90 -7.28
CA LEU A 285 -19.84 11.18 -7.96
C LEU A 285 -19.37 9.82 -8.49
N GLY A 286 -19.86 8.76 -7.89
CA GLY A 286 -19.67 7.37 -8.36
C GLY A 286 -18.24 6.85 -8.31
N ILE A 287 -17.34 7.47 -7.54
CA ILE A 287 -15.92 7.09 -7.52
C ILE A 287 -15.73 5.65 -7.02
N ASP A 288 -16.41 5.25 -5.96
CA ASP A 288 -16.36 3.87 -5.44
C ASP A 288 -17.39 2.95 -6.13
N GLY A 289 -18.41 3.53 -6.77
CA GLY A 289 -19.56 2.82 -7.33
C GLY A 289 -19.44 2.41 -8.78
N LEU A 290 -18.60 3.08 -9.59
CA LEU A 290 -18.59 2.88 -11.05
C LEU A 290 -18.37 1.41 -11.43
N ARG A 291 -17.29 0.82 -10.95
CA ARG A 291 -16.96 -0.57 -11.27
C ARG A 291 -18.02 -1.57 -10.80
N PRO A 292 -18.44 -1.58 -9.53
CA PRO A 292 -19.49 -2.48 -9.09
C PRO A 292 -20.81 -2.34 -9.84
N ILE A 293 -21.27 -1.11 -10.09
CA ILE A 293 -22.52 -0.84 -10.79
C ILE A 293 -22.44 -1.31 -12.25
N PHE A 294 -21.34 -1.00 -12.94
CA PHE A 294 -21.14 -1.47 -14.30
C PHE A 294 -21.06 -3.00 -14.38
N GLU A 295 -20.29 -3.62 -13.49
CA GLU A 295 -20.16 -5.09 -13.41
C GLU A 295 -21.52 -5.76 -13.14
N GLU A 296 -22.35 -5.20 -12.25
CA GLU A 296 -23.71 -5.68 -12.01
C GLU A 296 -24.58 -5.62 -13.27
N ALA A 297 -24.50 -4.52 -14.02
CA ALA A 297 -25.27 -4.33 -15.24
C ALA A 297 -24.86 -5.28 -16.38
N ILE A 298 -23.58 -5.60 -16.53
CA ILE A 298 -23.10 -6.44 -17.63
C ILE A 298 -23.03 -7.93 -17.29
N LYS A 299 -22.97 -8.30 -16.02
CA LYS A 299 -22.82 -9.69 -15.54
C LYS A 299 -23.89 -10.65 -16.08
N PRO A 300 -25.16 -10.25 -16.27
CA PRO A 300 -26.17 -11.12 -16.89
C PRO A 300 -25.88 -11.43 -18.38
N VAL A 301 -25.04 -10.64 -19.05
CA VAL A 301 -24.69 -10.81 -20.47
C VAL A 301 -23.31 -11.48 -20.56
N GLN A 302 -23.28 -12.82 -20.52
CA GLN A 302 -22.05 -13.64 -20.40
C GLN A 302 -20.92 -13.18 -21.34
N LYS A 303 -21.23 -12.95 -22.61
CA LYS A 303 -20.23 -12.54 -23.62
C LYS A 303 -19.60 -11.15 -23.32
N ALA A 304 -20.39 -10.21 -22.81
CA ALA A 304 -19.88 -8.90 -22.39
C ALA A 304 -19.04 -9.03 -21.11
N TRP A 305 -19.53 -9.83 -20.18
CA TRP A 305 -18.84 -10.13 -18.93
C TRP A 305 -17.47 -10.77 -19.15
N ASP A 306 -17.38 -11.84 -19.98
CA ASP A 306 -16.11 -12.52 -20.27
C ASP A 306 -15.09 -11.58 -20.94
N ARG A 307 -15.58 -10.75 -21.89
CA ARG A 307 -14.72 -9.76 -22.56
C ARG A 307 -14.20 -8.71 -21.58
N TYR A 308 -15.05 -8.20 -20.70
CA TYR A 308 -14.65 -7.22 -19.68
C TYR A 308 -13.71 -7.82 -18.65
N GLN A 309 -13.98 -9.03 -18.15
CA GLN A 309 -13.08 -9.70 -17.20
C GLN A 309 -11.67 -9.86 -17.77
N LYS A 310 -11.55 -10.27 -19.04
CA LYS A 310 -10.26 -10.38 -19.70
C LYS A 310 -9.56 -9.03 -19.82
N HIS A 311 -10.28 -7.99 -20.24
CA HIS A 311 -9.75 -6.63 -20.34
C HIS A 311 -9.27 -6.12 -18.96
N ARG A 312 -10.08 -6.31 -17.93
CA ARG A 312 -9.76 -5.92 -16.55
C ARG A 312 -8.48 -6.58 -16.04
N GLY A 313 -8.28 -7.88 -16.33
CA GLY A 313 -7.04 -8.59 -16.00
C GLY A 313 -5.84 -7.95 -16.68
N VAL A 314 -5.90 -7.80 -18.01
CA VAL A 314 -4.80 -7.19 -18.79
C VAL A 314 -4.46 -5.77 -18.33
N VAL A 315 -5.45 -4.95 -17.96
CA VAL A 315 -5.19 -3.59 -17.44
C VAL A 315 -4.47 -3.65 -16.11
N ALA A 316 -4.91 -4.51 -15.18
CA ALA A 316 -4.28 -4.64 -13.87
C ALA A 316 -2.82 -5.14 -14.00
N GLU A 317 -2.55 -6.16 -14.83
CA GLU A 317 -1.23 -6.68 -15.12
C GLU A 317 -0.31 -5.61 -15.72
N ARG A 318 -0.80 -4.87 -16.72
CA ARG A 318 -0.04 -3.82 -17.39
C ARG A 318 0.31 -2.65 -16.46
N LEU A 319 -0.63 -2.21 -15.60
CA LEU A 319 -0.38 -1.15 -14.63
C LEU A 319 0.64 -1.61 -13.57
N ALA A 320 0.48 -2.80 -13.02
CA ALA A 320 1.43 -3.36 -12.07
C ALA A 320 2.85 -3.47 -12.69
N ALA A 321 2.95 -3.99 -13.92
CA ALA A 321 4.21 -4.09 -14.65
C ALA A 321 4.85 -2.72 -14.86
N ARG A 322 4.09 -1.73 -15.37
CA ARG A 322 4.57 -0.37 -15.62
C ARG A 322 5.20 0.28 -14.40
N HIS A 323 4.51 0.21 -13.26
CA HIS A 323 4.97 0.87 -12.03
C HIS A 323 6.17 0.17 -11.40
N LEU A 324 6.18 -1.17 -11.38
CA LEU A 324 7.33 -1.94 -10.90
C LEU A 324 8.56 -1.78 -11.82
N GLN A 325 8.37 -1.83 -13.13
CA GLN A 325 9.46 -1.63 -14.11
C GLN A 325 10.07 -0.22 -14.04
N ALA A 326 9.26 0.79 -13.75
CA ALA A 326 9.74 2.17 -13.62
C ALA A 326 10.75 2.33 -12.48
N VAL A 327 10.50 1.71 -11.33
CA VAL A 327 11.40 1.78 -10.16
C VAL A 327 12.55 0.79 -10.26
N LEU A 328 12.25 -0.46 -10.62
CA LEU A 328 13.22 -1.54 -10.61
C LEU A 328 14.17 -1.53 -11.80
N GLN A 329 13.74 -0.97 -12.93
CA GLN A 329 14.49 -0.91 -14.20
C GLN A 329 15.15 -2.27 -14.51
N PRO A 330 14.35 -3.35 -14.68
CA PRO A 330 14.87 -4.70 -14.80
C PRO A 330 15.80 -4.87 -16.01
N ASP A 331 16.82 -5.74 -15.88
CA ASP A 331 17.68 -6.13 -16.98
C ASP A 331 16.91 -6.98 -18.00
N ARG A 332 15.96 -7.80 -17.49
CA ARG A 332 15.03 -8.62 -18.27
C ARG A 332 13.66 -8.60 -17.65
N SER A 333 12.61 -8.47 -18.46
CA SER A 333 11.22 -8.48 -18.04
C SER A 333 10.39 -9.32 -18.98
N TYR A 334 9.60 -10.23 -18.43
CA TYR A 334 8.77 -11.17 -19.16
C TYR A 334 7.32 -11.04 -18.68
N GLU A 335 6.47 -10.46 -19.50
CA GLU A 335 5.04 -10.32 -19.25
C GLU A 335 4.30 -11.53 -19.82
N SER A 336 3.34 -12.09 -19.07
CA SER A 336 2.55 -13.29 -19.43
C SER A 336 3.44 -14.45 -19.88
N ILE A 337 4.54 -14.72 -19.15
CA ILE A 337 5.49 -15.76 -19.52
C ILE A 337 4.89 -17.16 -19.35
N LYS A 338 4.88 -17.92 -20.42
CA LYS A 338 4.51 -19.34 -20.37
C LYS A 338 5.71 -20.18 -20.03
N TYR A 339 5.52 -21.15 -19.14
CA TYR A 339 6.58 -22.06 -18.73
C TYR A 339 6.02 -23.45 -18.42
N PHE A 340 6.88 -24.49 -18.36
CA PHE A 340 6.47 -25.81 -17.92
C PHE A 340 6.58 -25.92 -16.39
N ARG A 341 5.47 -26.23 -15.72
CA ARG A 341 5.45 -26.63 -14.32
C ARG A 341 5.41 -28.15 -14.17
N PRO A 342 5.98 -28.73 -13.11
CA PRO A 342 5.92 -30.17 -12.90
C PRO A 342 4.46 -30.66 -12.82
N ILE A 343 4.18 -31.78 -13.49
CA ILE A 343 2.90 -32.48 -13.29
C ILE A 343 2.84 -33.10 -11.88
N PRO A 344 1.64 -33.35 -11.33
CA PRO A 344 1.50 -33.94 -10.01
C PRO A 344 2.33 -35.22 -9.85
N GLY A 345 3.15 -35.31 -8.80
CA GLY A 345 4.05 -36.44 -8.52
C GLY A 345 5.43 -36.33 -9.17
N THR A 346 5.70 -35.32 -9.96
CA THR A 346 7.04 -35.08 -10.55
C THR A 346 7.80 -34.04 -9.73
N ASP A 347 9.07 -34.32 -9.41
CA ASP A 347 9.93 -33.34 -8.73
C ASP A 347 10.29 -32.19 -9.69
N ALA A 348 10.34 -30.97 -9.19
CA ALA A 348 10.74 -29.79 -9.95
C ALA A 348 12.11 -29.96 -10.63
N VAL A 349 13.06 -30.64 -10.00
CA VAL A 349 14.41 -30.90 -10.52
C VAL A 349 14.38 -31.69 -11.84
N THR A 350 13.34 -32.50 -12.09
CA THR A 350 13.14 -33.19 -13.35
C THR A 350 13.03 -32.24 -14.55
N LEU A 351 12.55 -31.04 -14.33
CA LEU A 351 12.49 -29.95 -15.33
C LEU A 351 13.76 -29.06 -15.34
N GLY A 352 14.90 -29.60 -14.91
CA GLY A 352 16.18 -28.89 -15.02
C GLY A 352 16.68 -28.78 -16.47
N SER A 353 17.78 -28.07 -16.69
CA SER A 353 18.36 -27.80 -18.02
C SER A 353 18.69 -29.04 -18.84
N ALA A 354 18.92 -30.19 -18.19
CA ALA A 354 19.19 -31.46 -18.84
C ALA A 354 17.93 -32.26 -19.28
N CYS A 355 16.74 -31.70 -19.11
CA CYS A 355 15.50 -32.37 -19.49
C CYS A 355 15.30 -32.32 -21.02
N ASP A 356 15.36 -33.46 -21.68
CA ASP A 356 15.19 -33.55 -23.15
C ASP A 356 13.72 -33.40 -23.59
N ARG A 357 12.76 -33.66 -22.71
CA ARG A 357 11.32 -33.67 -23.03
C ARG A 357 10.51 -33.00 -21.93
N PRO A 358 10.59 -31.64 -21.81
CA PRO A 358 9.89 -30.94 -20.75
C PRO A 358 8.36 -31.11 -20.79
N ALA A 359 7.75 -31.23 -21.96
CA ALA A 359 6.32 -31.48 -22.12
C ALA A 359 5.85 -32.86 -21.62
N THR A 360 6.76 -33.83 -21.40
CA THR A 360 6.42 -35.16 -20.82
C THR A 360 6.34 -35.10 -19.29
N HIS A 361 7.11 -34.23 -18.67
CA HIS A 361 7.28 -34.14 -17.22
C HIS A 361 6.60 -32.85 -16.64
N GLY A 362 6.19 -31.96 -17.53
CA GLY A 362 5.57 -30.70 -17.17
C GLY A 362 4.29 -30.43 -17.97
N GLU A 363 3.46 -29.56 -17.40
CA GLU A 363 2.29 -28.98 -18.07
C GLU A 363 2.47 -27.46 -18.20
N PRO A 364 1.92 -26.83 -19.27
CA PRO A 364 2.02 -25.40 -19.45
C PRO A 364 1.39 -24.65 -18.28
N ALA A 365 2.07 -23.63 -17.79
CA ALA A 365 1.60 -22.65 -16.83
C ALA A 365 1.98 -21.26 -17.34
N GLU A 366 1.35 -20.25 -16.80
CA GLU A 366 1.63 -18.84 -17.11
C GLU A 366 1.90 -18.10 -15.81
N ALA A 367 2.82 -17.15 -15.84
CA ALA A 367 3.04 -16.17 -14.78
C ALA A 367 2.82 -14.78 -15.37
N ASP A 368 2.13 -13.92 -14.64
CA ASP A 368 1.73 -12.60 -15.14
C ASP A 368 2.95 -11.72 -15.41
N LEU A 369 3.98 -11.75 -14.50
CA LEU A 369 5.21 -11.00 -14.72
C LEU A 369 6.39 -11.65 -14.00
N LEU A 370 7.51 -11.81 -14.71
CA LEU A 370 8.82 -12.16 -14.17
C LEU A 370 9.82 -11.08 -14.53
N MET A 371 10.43 -10.46 -13.52
CA MET A 371 11.50 -9.47 -13.70
C MET A 371 12.80 -10.02 -13.12
N VAL A 372 13.90 -9.81 -13.85
CA VAL A 372 15.26 -10.14 -13.40
C VAL A 372 16.07 -8.85 -13.38
N ILE A 373 16.60 -8.53 -12.23
CA ILE A 373 17.39 -7.32 -11.97
C ILE A 373 18.65 -7.79 -11.23
N ASP A 374 19.82 -7.63 -11.85
CA ASP A 374 21.08 -8.08 -11.25
C ASP A 374 21.02 -9.58 -10.88
N ASP A 375 21.18 -9.91 -9.61
CA ASP A 375 21.08 -11.29 -9.09
C ASP A 375 19.71 -11.58 -8.41
N ILE A 376 18.68 -10.75 -8.67
CA ILE A 376 17.36 -10.84 -8.08
C ILE A 376 16.31 -11.18 -9.13
N ALA A 377 15.41 -12.12 -8.82
CA ALA A 377 14.18 -12.35 -9.58
C ALA A 377 12.96 -11.92 -8.76
N ILE A 378 12.03 -11.23 -9.39
CA ILE A 378 10.74 -10.84 -8.80
C ILE A 378 9.64 -11.49 -9.62
N CYS A 379 8.87 -12.37 -8.95
CA CYS A 379 7.70 -13.05 -9.50
C CYS A 379 6.45 -12.32 -9.07
N VAL A 380 5.65 -11.84 -10.02
CA VAL A 380 4.43 -11.06 -9.75
C VAL A 380 3.22 -11.80 -10.30
N GLU A 381 2.21 -11.93 -9.47
CA GLU A 381 0.89 -12.46 -9.83
C GLU A 381 -0.17 -11.42 -9.55
N VAL A 382 -1.06 -11.20 -10.49
CA VAL A 382 -2.09 -10.15 -10.43
C VAL A 382 -3.47 -10.81 -10.40
N LYS A 383 -4.29 -10.45 -9.44
CA LYS A 383 -5.66 -10.95 -9.30
C LYS A 383 -6.67 -9.81 -9.37
N ALA A 384 -7.43 -9.79 -10.45
CA ALA A 384 -8.48 -8.81 -10.67
C ALA A 384 -9.83 -9.21 -10.03
N ALA A 385 -9.89 -10.33 -9.30
CA ALA A 385 -11.12 -10.81 -8.65
C ALA A 385 -11.49 -9.95 -7.43
N ALA A 386 -12.81 -9.77 -7.22
CA ALA A 386 -13.36 -9.00 -6.12
C ALA A 386 -13.77 -9.89 -4.93
N ILE A 387 -13.71 -9.32 -3.72
CA ILE A 387 -14.33 -9.92 -2.53
C ILE A 387 -15.85 -9.79 -2.64
N SER A 388 -16.56 -10.91 -2.43
CA SER A 388 -18.01 -10.94 -2.54
C SER A 388 -18.71 -10.10 -1.48
N THR A 389 -19.87 -9.55 -1.80
CA THR A 389 -20.72 -8.78 -0.87
C THR A 389 -21.00 -9.55 0.42
N SER A 390 -21.20 -10.87 0.36
CA SER A 390 -21.42 -11.70 1.54
C SER A 390 -20.19 -11.75 2.46
N ALA A 391 -18.96 -11.78 1.90
CA ALA A 391 -17.73 -11.71 2.68
C ALA A 391 -17.54 -10.31 3.30
N ARG A 392 -17.82 -9.24 2.58
CA ARG A 392 -17.82 -7.85 3.10
C ARG A 392 -18.81 -7.65 4.24
N ARG A 393 -19.95 -8.33 4.19
CA ARG A 393 -20.96 -8.37 5.29
C ARG A 393 -20.55 -9.23 6.48
N GLY A 394 -19.34 -9.80 6.51
CA GLY A 394 -18.77 -10.54 7.63
C GLY A 394 -19.01 -12.06 7.61
N SER A 395 -19.38 -12.65 6.47
CA SER A 395 -19.43 -14.11 6.33
C SER A 395 -18.02 -14.69 6.32
N VAL A 396 -17.58 -15.24 7.45
CA VAL A 396 -16.22 -15.78 7.65
C VAL A 396 -15.90 -16.91 6.65
N LEU A 397 -16.85 -17.84 6.43
CA LEU A 397 -16.67 -18.96 5.49
C LEU A 397 -16.55 -18.47 4.04
N ARG A 398 -17.31 -17.43 3.68
CA ARG A 398 -17.23 -16.85 2.34
C ARG A 398 -15.94 -16.06 2.16
N LEU A 399 -15.55 -15.30 3.18
CA LEU A 399 -14.28 -14.59 3.20
C LEU A 399 -13.09 -15.56 3.03
N ALA A 400 -13.07 -16.67 3.77
CA ALA A 400 -12.02 -17.67 3.64
C ALA A 400 -11.90 -18.19 2.20
N LYS A 401 -13.04 -18.50 1.55
CA LYS A 401 -13.09 -19.00 0.17
C LYS A 401 -12.64 -17.93 -0.85
N ASP A 402 -13.03 -16.67 -0.65
CA ASP A 402 -12.64 -15.58 -1.54
C ASP A 402 -11.15 -15.28 -1.40
N LEU A 403 -10.60 -15.31 -0.18
CA LEU A 403 -9.16 -15.14 0.08
C LEU A 403 -8.31 -16.30 -0.46
N GLU A 404 -8.79 -17.52 -0.34
CA GLU A 404 -8.12 -18.69 -0.94
C GLU A 404 -7.99 -18.51 -2.46
N LYS A 405 -9.07 -18.09 -3.13
CA LYS A 405 -9.13 -17.89 -4.56
C LYS A 405 -8.33 -16.67 -5.06
N THR A 406 -8.12 -15.67 -4.23
CA THR A 406 -7.37 -14.45 -4.59
C THR A 406 -5.92 -14.55 -4.12
N VAL A 407 -5.69 -14.36 -2.85
CA VAL A 407 -4.34 -14.31 -2.25
C VAL A 407 -3.69 -15.69 -2.23
N GLY A 408 -4.45 -16.76 -1.92
CA GLY A 408 -3.95 -18.14 -1.87
C GLY A 408 -3.50 -18.64 -3.24
N ASP A 409 -4.31 -18.46 -4.28
CA ASP A 409 -3.97 -18.85 -5.65
C ASP A 409 -2.78 -18.05 -6.19
N ALA A 410 -2.75 -16.70 -6.00
CA ALA A 410 -1.63 -15.87 -6.42
C ALA A 410 -0.32 -16.34 -5.79
N ARG A 411 -0.34 -16.55 -4.47
CA ARG A 411 0.82 -17.09 -3.76
C ARG A 411 1.26 -18.43 -4.32
N SER A 412 0.33 -19.37 -4.49
CA SER A 412 0.66 -20.73 -5.01
C SER A 412 1.30 -20.67 -6.39
N GLN A 413 0.87 -19.74 -7.24
CA GLN A 413 1.45 -19.52 -8.57
C GLN A 413 2.85 -18.94 -8.48
N ALA A 414 3.04 -17.88 -7.70
CA ALA A 414 4.34 -17.24 -7.49
C ALA A 414 5.35 -18.18 -6.82
N ASP A 415 4.94 -19.00 -5.83
CA ASP A 415 5.81 -19.96 -5.15
C ASP A 415 6.29 -21.06 -6.10
N ARG A 416 5.44 -21.56 -6.99
CA ARG A 416 5.85 -22.57 -7.99
C ARG A 416 6.92 -22.03 -8.94
N LEU A 417 6.73 -20.82 -9.43
CA LEU A 417 7.73 -20.17 -10.29
C LEU A 417 9.03 -19.96 -9.54
N ALA A 418 8.95 -19.42 -8.32
CA ALA A 418 10.11 -19.21 -7.47
C ALA A 418 10.87 -20.50 -7.16
N ASP A 419 10.17 -21.59 -6.84
CA ASP A 419 10.78 -22.92 -6.59
C ASP A 419 11.54 -23.46 -7.80
N LEU A 420 10.98 -23.31 -9.01
CA LEU A 420 11.65 -23.71 -10.24
C LEU A 420 12.94 -22.90 -10.46
N ILE A 421 12.89 -21.59 -10.30
CA ILE A 421 14.06 -20.72 -10.44
C ILE A 421 15.14 -21.10 -9.43
N GLU A 422 14.80 -21.30 -8.17
CA GLU A 422 15.77 -21.62 -7.12
C GLU A 422 16.39 -23.01 -7.26
N ARG A 423 15.62 -24.01 -7.69
CA ARG A 423 16.09 -25.39 -7.79
C ARG A 423 16.81 -25.65 -9.10
N ASN A 424 16.31 -25.13 -10.20
CA ASN A 424 16.79 -25.45 -11.54
C ASN A 424 17.70 -24.37 -12.12
N HIS A 425 17.70 -23.15 -11.54
CA HIS A 425 18.40 -21.99 -12.07
C HIS A 425 17.97 -21.64 -13.49
N GLY A 426 16.70 -21.86 -13.82
CA GLY A 426 16.11 -21.57 -15.11
C GLY A 426 14.73 -22.20 -15.28
N LEU A 427 14.13 -21.97 -16.43
CA LEU A 427 12.78 -22.40 -16.79
C LEU A 427 12.75 -22.92 -18.22
N TRP A 428 11.93 -23.93 -18.47
CA TRP A 428 11.56 -24.32 -19.81
C TRP A 428 10.38 -23.48 -20.32
N VAL A 429 10.62 -22.70 -21.36
CA VAL A 429 9.62 -21.88 -22.03
C VAL A 429 9.17 -22.63 -23.29
N PRO A 430 7.84 -22.86 -23.48
CA PRO A 430 7.34 -23.45 -24.70
C PRO A 430 7.84 -22.70 -25.95
N ASP A 431 8.28 -23.44 -26.97
CA ASP A 431 8.76 -22.91 -28.26
C ASP A 431 10.08 -22.08 -28.22
N GLU A 432 10.51 -21.62 -27.05
CA GLU A 432 11.76 -20.85 -26.91
C GLU A 432 12.92 -21.65 -26.29
N GLY A 433 12.59 -22.71 -25.55
CA GLY A 433 13.60 -23.60 -24.95
C GLY A 433 13.95 -23.20 -23.51
N TRP A 434 15.20 -23.44 -23.14
CA TRP A 434 15.70 -23.21 -21.79
C TRP A 434 16.03 -21.72 -21.55
N LEU A 435 15.30 -21.08 -20.62
CA LEU A 435 15.62 -19.77 -20.11
C LEU A 435 16.60 -19.91 -18.93
N ASP A 436 17.86 -19.52 -19.15
CA ASP A 436 18.91 -19.54 -18.11
C ASP A 436 18.73 -18.37 -17.12
N LEU A 437 18.65 -18.71 -15.85
CA LEU A 437 18.55 -17.80 -14.70
C LEU A 437 19.61 -18.14 -13.64
N SER A 438 20.75 -18.69 -14.08
CA SER A 438 21.83 -19.15 -13.20
C SER A 438 22.50 -18.02 -12.41
N GLU A 439 22.37 -16.77 -12.84
CA GLU A 439 22.81 -15.60 -12.12
C GLU A 439 21.91 -15.25 -10.91
N VAL A 440 20.64 -15.66 -10.92
CA VAL A 440 19.67 -15.33 -9.85
C VAL A 440 20.07 -16.04 -8.55
N ARG A 441 20.11 -15.25 -7.48
CA ARG A 441 20.45 -15.69 -6.12
C ARG A 441 19.31 -15.48 -5.12
N GLU A 442 18.44 -14.53 -5.41
CA GLU A 442 17.32 -14.17 -4.55
C GLU A 442 16.04 -14.10 -5.37
N VAL A 443 14.97 -14.72 -4.87
CA VAL A 443 13.64 -14.66 -5.50
C VAL A 443 12.66 -14.05 -4.52
N ARG A 444 11.89 -13.05 -4.98
CA ARG A 444 10.81 -12.41 -4.22
C ARG A 444 9.50 -12.54 -4.98
N SER A 445 8.40 -12.61 -4.23
CA SER A 445 7.06 -12.77 -4.79
C SER A 445 6.18 -11.59 -4.39
N ILE A 446 5.40 -11.11 -5.35
CA ILE A 446 4.39 -10.06 -5.15
C ILE A 446 3.04 -10.62 -5.62
N ALA A 447 2.00 -10.44 -4.81
CA ALA A 447 0.62 -10.73 -5.17
C ALA A 447 -0.16 -9.41 -5.21
N VAL A 448 -0.48 -8.95 -6.40
CA VAL A 448 -1.21 -7.69 -6.62
C VAL A 448 -2.70 -7.97 -6.76
N THR A 449 -3.53 -7.25 -6.03
CA THR A 449 -4.98 -7.29 -6.16
C THR A 449 -5.48 -5.98 -6.78
N LEU A 450 -6.38 -6.07 -7.77
CA LEU A 450 -7.01 -4.86 -8.33
C LEU A 450 -7.88 -4.15 -7.29
N GLU A 451 -8.49 -4.91 -6.40
CA GLU A 451 -9.33 -4.43 -5.33
C GLU A 451 -8.51 -4.19 -4.07
N ASP A 452 -8.80 -3.10 -3.37
CA ASP A 452 -8.27 -2.87 -2.05
C ASP A 452 -8.90 -3.88 -1.06
N LEU A 453 -8.06 -4.71 -0.48
CA LEU A 453 -8.45 -5.70 0.54
C LEU A 453 -8.17 -5.19 1.97
N SER A 454 -7.69 -3.96 2.14
CA SER A 454 -7.47 -3.30 3.44
C SER A 454 -6.72 -4.19 4.44
N SER A 455 -7.28 -4.31 5.64
CA SER A 455 -6.72 -5.11 6.73
C SER A 455 -6.44 -6.59 6.37
N LEU A 456 -7.04 -7.11 5.30
CA LEU A 456 -6.79 -8.49 4.86
C LEU A 456 -5.37 -8.65 4.31
N ASN A 457 -4.86 -7.68 3.54
CA ASN A 457 -3.49 -7.67 3.02
C ASN A 457 -2.45 -7.46 4.13
N CYS A 458 -2.85 -6.75 5.18
CA CYS A 458 -1.99 -6.30 6.28
C CYS A 458 -1.95 -7.27 7.47
N SER A 459 -2.70 -8.38 7.44
CA SER A 459 -2.81 -9.34 8.55
C SER A 459 -2.34 -10.74 8.16
N LEU A 460 -1.10 -10.82 7.64
CA LEU A 460 -0.53 -12.09 7.15
C LEU A 460 -0.46 -13.18 8.21
N ASP A 461 -0.26 -12.83 9.48
CA ASP A 461 -0.29 -13.75 10.62
C ASP A 461 -1.65 -14.45 10.76
N ALA A 462 -2.75 -13.73 10.59
CA ALA A 462 -4.10 -14.28 10.64
C ALA A 462 -4.38 -15.21 9.45
N LEU A 463 -3.90 -14.84 8.25
CA LEU A 463 -4.03 -15.68 7.04
C LEU A 463 -3.23 -16.99 7.16
N VAL A 464 -2.04 -16.93 7.76
CA VAL A 464 -1.22 -18.13 8.04
C VAL A 464 -1.89 -19.01 9.09
N ARG A 465 -2.35 -18.43 10.21
CA ARG A 465 -3.08 -19.20 11.24
C ARG A 465 -4.36 -19.84 10.70
N ALA A 466 -5.06 -19.16 9.79
CA ALA A 466 -6.25 -19.69 9.13
C ALA A 466 -5.97 -20.70 8.03
N ARG A 467 -4.70 -20.98 7.72
CA ARG A 467 -4.27 -21.86 6.64
C ARG A 467 -4.72 -21.43 5.23
N VAL A 468 -5.10 -20.16 5.07
CA VAL A 468 -5.28 -19.55 3.74
C VAL A 468 -3.94 -19.48 3.02
N MET A 469 -2.88 -19.22 3.80
CA MET A 469 -1.50 -19.31 3.33
C MET A 469 -0.70 -20.27 4.22
N PRO A 470 0.12 -21.17 3.67
CA PRO A 470 1.06 -21.98 4.46
C PRO A 470 2.14 -21.07 5.07
N ALA A 471 2.66 -21.46 6.23
CA ALA A 471 3.85 -20.84 6.82
C ALA A 471 5.06 -21.03 5.88
N GLY A 472 6.00 -20.08 5.90
CA GLY A 472 7.23 -20.12 5.11
C GLY A 472 7.36 -18.86 4.24
N ARG A 473 7.65 -19.02 2.94
CA ARG A 473 7.75 -17.90 2.01
C ARG A 473 6.39 -17.18 1.92
N LEU A 474 6.38 -15.89 2.16
CA LEU A 474 5.19 -15.05 2.02
C LEU A 474 5.40 -14.10 0.83
N PRO A 475 4.38 -13.90 -0.04
CA PRO A 475 4.42 -12.82 -1.01
C PRO A 475 4.17 -11.48 -0.30
N TRP A 476 4.62 -10.38 -0.89
CA TRP A 476 4.05 -9.09 -0.59
C TRP A 476 2.65 -9.03 -1.23
N VAL A 477 1.62 -8.96 -0.39
CA VAL A 477 0.22 -8.84 -0.84
C VAL A 477 -0.14 -7.36 -0.81
N VAL A 478 -0.51 -6.81 -1.95
CA VAL A 478 -0.71 -5.36 -2.09
C VAL A 478 -1.85 -5.07 -3.08
N SER A 479 -2.63 -4.02 -2.85
CA SER A 479 -3.58 -3.52 -3.84
C SER A 479 -2.83 -2.82 -4.98
N LEU A 480 -3.44 -2.75 -6.17
CA LEU A 480 -2.86 -2.00 -7.29
C LEU A 480 -2.70 -0.52 -6.94
N HIS A 481 -3.66 0.06 -6.22
CA HIS A 481 -3.57 1.42 -5.72
C HIS A 481 -2.34 1.63 -4.83
N ASP A 482 -2.18 0.80 -3.80
CA ASP A 482 -1.07 0.94 -2.84
C ASP A 482 0.28 0.62 -3.48
N LEU A 483 0.32 -0.30 -4.46
CA LEU A 483 1.50 -0.54 -5.28
C LEU A 483 1.94 0.73 -6.02
N ILE A 484 0.99 1.41 -6.67
CA ILE A 484 1.26 2.65 -7.41
C ILE A 484 1.80 3.73 -6.47
N VAL A 485 1.16 3.92 -5.31
CA VAL A 485 1.61 4.90 -4.31
C VAL A 485 2.98 4.51 -3.74
N THR A 486 3.17 3.24 -3.37
CA THR A 486 4.46 2.76 -2.86
C THR A 486 5.61 3.03 -3.84
N THR A 487 5.37 2.82 -5.14
CA THR A 487 6.39 3.08 -6.18
C THR A 487 6.63 4.56 -6.43
N ARG A 488 5.74 5.46 -6.02
CA ARG A 488 5.98 6.91 -6.02
C ARG A 488 6.83 7.35 -4.83
N ILE A 489 6.78 6.63 -3.70
CA ILE A 489 7.53 6.93 -2.47
C ILE A 489 8.91 6.28 -2.52
N LEU A 490 8.98 4.97 -2.79
CA LEU A 490 10.21 4.18 -2.86
C LEU A 490 10.69 4.17 -4.31
N ASP A 491 11.40 5.21 -4.73
CA ASP A 491 11.80 5.42 -6.12
C ASP A 491 13.18 4.82 -6.48
N ARG A 492 13.88 4.22 -5.49
CA ARG A 492 15.11 3.44 -5.71
C ARG A 492 14.83 1.93 -5.67
N ALA A 493 15.37 1.20 -6.62
CA ALA A 493 15.26 -0.27 -6.66
C ALA A 493 15.73 -0.95 -5.35
N SER A 494 16.80 -0.41 -4.73
CA SER A 494 17.34 -0.93 -3.47
C SER A 494 16.43 -0.70 -2.26
N GLU A 495 15.70 0.42 -2.22
CA GLU A 495 14.71 0.72 -1.18
C GLU A 495 13.48 -0.20 -1.34
N LEU A 496 12.95 -0.31 -2.56
CA LEU A 496 11.83 -1.21 -2.83
C LEU A 496 12.21 -2.68 -2.53
N LEU A 497 13.42 -3.12 -2.89
CA LEU A 497 13.87 -4.47 -2.53
C LEU A 497 14.01 -4.64 -1.01
N LEU A 498 14.47 -3.63 -0.28
CA LEU A 498 14.54 -3.70 1.18
C LEU A 498 13.15 -3.82 1.80
N TYR A 499 12.20 -3.02 1.30
CA TYR A 499 10.79 -3.14 1.69
C TYR A 499 10.22 -4.52 1.40
N LEU A 500 10.44 -5.04 0.19
CA LEU A 500 10.03 -6.41 -0.18
C LEU A 500 10.63 -7.47 0.75
N ARG A 501 11.90 -7.33 1.13
CA ARG A 501 12.53 -8.25 2.10
C ARG A 501 11.81 -8.22 3.44
N ARG A 502 11.38 -7.03 3.93
CA ARG A 502 10.61 -6.90 5.18
C ARG A 502 9.21 -7.51 5.06
N ARG A 503 8.52 -7.25 3.96
CA ARG A 503 7.15 -7.73 3.75
C ARG A 503 7.06 -9.20 3.38
N THR A 504 8.15 -9.83 2.93
CA THR A 504 8.18 -11.25 2.54
C THR A 504 8.95 -12.14 3.50
N ASP A 505 9.67 -11.59 4.49
CA ASP A 505 10.28 -12.37 5.57
C ASP A 505 9.21 -12.76 6.58
N SER A 506 8.95 -14.04 6.74
CA SER A 506 7.89 -14.55 7.63
C SER A 506 8.08 -14.15 9.10
N GLU A 507 9.33 -13.97 9.55
CA GLU A 507 9.64 -13.53 10.92
C GLU A 507 9.35 -12.05 11.15
N VAL A 508 9.30 -11.25 10.10
CA VAL A 508 8.98 -9.83 10.13
C VAL A 508 7.50 -9.60 9.80
N ALA A 509 7.06 -10.09 8.66
CA ALA A 509 5.74 -9.82 8.10
C ALA A 509 4.58 -10.32 8.99
N THR A 510 4.80 -11.38 9.78
CA THR A 510 3.80 -11.87 10.75
C THR A 510 3.83 -11.16 12.11
N ARG A 511 4.73 -10.20 12.31
CA ARG A 511 4.82 -9.41 13.54
C ARG A 511 3.99 -8.13 13.50
N TYR A 512 3.59 -7.71 12.33
CA TYR A 512 2.76 -6.53 12.14
C TYR A 512 1.37 -6.91 11.65
N SER A 513 0.39 -6.18 12.13
CA SER A 513 -0.99 -6.21 11.65
C SER A 513 -1.47 -4.76 11.56
N GLY A 514 -2.10 -4.38 10.46
CA GLY A 514 -2.54 -3.01 10.20
C GLY A 514 -3.87 -2.98 9.45
N ILE A 515 -4.31 -1.77 9.17
CA ILE A 515 -5.54 -1.51 8.41
C ILE A 515 -5.18 -1.28 6.95
N ASP A 516 -4.04 -0.63 6.69
CA ASP A 516 -3.62 -0.18 5.37
C ASP A 516 -2.15 -0.55 5.11
N GLU A 517 -1.82 -0.91 3.87
CA GLU A 517 -0.44 -1.20 3.47
C GLU A 517 0.42 0.06 3.45
N LEU A 518 -0.18 1.22 3.17
CA LEU A 518 0.53 2.50 3.17
C LEU A 518 1.02 2.92 4.56
N ASP A 519 0.33 2.50 5.63
CA ASP A 519 0.84 2.65 7.01
C ASP A 519 2.19 1.94 7.19
N PHE A 520 2.35 0.74 6.62
CA PHE A 520 3.62 0.02 6.67
C PHE A 520 4.70 0.66 5.81
N VAL A 521 4.33 1.22 4.65
CA VAL A 521 5.27 1.98 3.80
C VAL A 521 5.80 3.19 4.55
N MET A 522 4.93 3.94 5.23
CA MET A 522 5.33 5.11 6.00
C MET A 522 6.20 4.74 7.20
N LEU A 523 5.84 3.69 7.95
CA LEU A 523 6.71 3.16 9.01
C LEU A 523 8.06 2.65 8.48
N PHE A 524 8.09 2.12 7.26
CA PHE A 524 9.35 1.72 6.63
C PHE A 524 10.22 2.94 6.28
N VAL A 525 9.61 3.99 5.74
CA VAL A 525 10.31 5.26 5.44
C VAL A 525 10.94 5.86 6.69
N GLU A 526 10.26 5.80 7.83
CA GLU A 526 10.73 6.35 9.09
C GLU A 526 11.71 5.45 9.84
N GLY A 527 11.42 4.15 9.91
CA GLY A 527 12.12 3.21 10.80
C GLY A 527 12.42 1.84 10.18
N GLN A 528 12.33 1.69 8.84
CA GLN A 528 12.67 0.46 8.11
C GLN A 528 11.85 -0.78 8.50
N LEU A 529 10.70 -0.65 9.15
CA LEU A 529 9.92 -1.78 9.69
C LEU A 529 10.83 -2.77 10.46
N TRP A 530 11.69 -2.24 11.32
CA TRP A 530 12.63 -3.06 12.06
C TRP A 530 11.93 -3.89 13.14
N VAL A 531 12.27 -5.18 13.18
CA VAL A 531 11.77 -6.12 14.18
C VAL A 531 12.92 -6.92 14.75
N ASP A 532 12.98 -7.07 16.06
CA ASP A 532 13.88 -7.99 16.71
C ASP A 532 13.51 -9.43 16.37
N LEU A 533 14.42 -10.16 15.73
CA LEU A 533 14.23 -11.56 15.39
C LEU A 533 14.27 -12.45 16.64
N ASP A 534 13.60 -13.60 16.58
CA ASP A 534 13.74 -14.62 17.61
C ASP A 534 15.23 -14.97 17.83
N PRO A 535 15.70 -15.01 19.09
CA PRO A 535 17.10 -15.35 19.39
C PRO A 535 17.60 -16.65 18.77
N ALA A 536 16.73 -17.64 18.57
CA ALA A 536 17.09 -18.88 17.89
C ALA A 536 17.25 -18.70 16.37
N VAL A 537 16.35 -17.92 15.76
CA VAL A 537 16.40 -17.55 14.34
C VAL A 537 17.65 -16.69 14.09
N MET A 538 17.94 -15.71 14.94
CA MET A 538 19.16 -14.89 14.89
C MET A 538 20.41 -15.76 14.92
N HIS A 539 20.50 -16.69 15.85
CA HIS A 539 21.67 -17.57 15.94
C HIS A 539 21.80 -18.53 14.74
N ALA A 540 20.68 -19.02 14.20
CA ALA A 540 20.69 -19.85 13.00
C ALA A 540 21.14 -19.04 11.77
N LYS A 541 20.66 -17.81 11.62
CA LYS A 541 20.98 -16.91 10.49
C LYS A 541 22.40 -16.32 10.59
N TYR A 542 22.84 -16.02 11.81
CA TYR A 542 24.15 -15.43 12.10
C TYR A 542 24.93 -16.24 13.14
N PRO A 543 25.46 -17.45 12.80
CA PRO A 543 26.08 -18.35 13.79
C PRO A 543 27.33 -17.77 14.47
N LYS A 544 27.98 -16.78 13.82
CA LYS A 544 29.20 -16.11 14.32
C LYS A 544 28.91 -14.83 15.13
N ALA A 545 27.65 -14.39 15.16
CA ALA A 545 27.25 -13.27 16.01
C ALA A 545 27.37 -13.63 17.51
N PRO A 546 27.57 -12.64 18.37
CA PRO A 546 27.55 -12.86 19.84
C PRO A 546 26.25 -13.57 20.26
N ARG A 547 26.37 -14.56 21.11
CA ARG A 547 25.20 -15.26 21.64
C ARG A 547 24.40 -14.33 22.55
N LEU A 548 23.11 -14.24 22.27
CA LEU A 548 22.17 -13.46 23.08
C LEU A 548 22.14 -14.02 24.52
N THR A 549 22.08 -13.12 25.48
CA THR A 549 22.05 -13.44 26.92
C THR A 549 20.67 -14.01 27.33
N GLY A 550 20.60 -14.52 28.56
CA GLY A 550 19.31 -14.91 29.14
C GLY A 550 18.36 -13.72 29.33
N ALA A 551 18.90 -12.52 29.59
CA ALA A 551 18.13 -11.29 29.68
C ALA A 551 17.53 -10.87 28.34
N ASP A 552 18.31 -10.96 27.25
CA ASP A 552 17.82 -10.67 25.90
C ASP A 552 16.68 -11.60 25.49
N ARG A 553 16.80 -12.90 25.78
CA ARG A 553 15.73 -13.87 25.51
C ARG A 553 14.47 -13.62 26.35
N ALA A 554 14.64 -13.18 27.61
CA ALA A 554 13.52 -12.84 28.47
C ALA A 554 12.81 -11.58 27.97
N ARG A 555 13.58 -10.55 27.55
CA ARG A 555 13.07 -9.33 26.95
C ARG A 555 12.31 -9.67 25.66
N TYR A 556 12.92 -10.41 24.75
CA TYR A 556 12.26 -10.83 23.51
C TYR A 556 10.91 -11.51 23.78
N ARG A 557 10.85 -12.48 24.71
CA ARG A 557 9.58 -13.16 25.05
C ARG A 557 8.51 -12.24 25.60
N LYS A 558 8.91 -11.15 26.25
CA LYS A 558 8.01 -10.14 26.78
C LYS A 558 7.50 -9.18 25.69
N GLU A 559 8.37 -8.82 24.76
CA GLU A 559 8.16 -7.78 23.76
C GLU A 559 7.73 -8.34 22.38
N ALA A 560 7.94 -9.64 22.14
CA ALA A 560 7.59 -10.33 20.90
C ALA A 560 6.09 -10.55 20.77
N GLN A 561 5.31 -9.46 20.80
CA GLN A 561 3.87 -9.48 20.55
C GLN A 561 3.59 -8.98 19.14
N LEU A 562 2.40 -9.36 18.62
CA LEU A 562 1.88 -8.79 17.40
C LEU A 562 1.71 -7.27 17.57
N THR A 563 2.40 -6.50 16.75
CA THR A 563 2.29 -5.03 16.75
C THR A 563 1.14 -4.64 15.85
N ARG A 564 0.12 -4.01 16.41
CA ARG A 564 -0.97 -3.41 15.64
C ARG A 564 -0.55 -2.00 15.26
N VAL A 565 -0.51 -1.76 13.96
CA VAL A 565 -0.20 -0.46 13.37
C VAL A 565 -1.52 0.30 13.21
N GLY A 566 -1.56 1.51 13.75
CA GLY A 566 -2.63 2.47 13.51
C GLY A 566 -2.32 3.32 12.28
N THR A 567 -3.19 4.28 11.98
CA THR A 567 -3.00 5.24 10.88
C THR A 567 -1.70 6.00 11.03
N HIS A 568 -0.91 6.03 9.96
CA HIS A 568 0.44 6.60 9.92
C HIS A 568 0.70 7.32 8.58
N THR A 569 -0.36 7.73 7.89
CA THR A 569 -0.30 8.30 6.54
C THR A 569 -0.39 9.82 6.50
N ASP A 570 -0.37 10.54 7.62
CA ASP A 570 -0.60 11.99 7.66
C ASP A 570 0.32 12.79 6.70
N ASP A 571 1.64 12.48 6.71
CA ASP A 571 2.59 13.14 5.80
C ASP A 571 2.36 12.74 4.33
N LEU A 572 1.95 11.50 4.10
CA LEU A 572 1.61 11.01 2.76
C LEU A 572 0.33 11.65 2.25
N ASP A 573 -0.70 11.76 3.10
CA ASP A 573 -1.97 12.41 2.76
C ASP A 573 -1.73 13.87 2.41
N ALA A 574 -0.95 14.60 3.21
CA ALA A 574 -0.59 15.99 2.93
C ALA A 574 0.10 16.13 1.56
N TRP A 575 1.06 15.26 1.25
CA TRP A 575 1.77 15.28 -0.02
C TRP A 575 0.87 14.92 -1.21
N MET A 576 0.05 13.87 -1.08
CA MET A 576 -0.85 13.42 -2.14
C MET A 576 -1.94 14.45 -2.42
N TYR A 577 -2.55 15.06 -1.38
CA TYR A 577 -3.57 16.10 -1.56
C TYR A 577 -3.00 17.37 -2.20
N TYR A 578 -1.76 17.74 -1.83
CA TYR A 578 -1.07 18.83 -2.51
C TYR A 578 -0.78 18.50 -3.99
N THR A 579 -0.31 17.29 -4.26
CA THR A 579 0.00 16.83 -5.63
C THR A 579 -1.26 16.73 -6.50
N ASP A 580 -2.38 16.33 -5.90
CA ASP A 580 -3.69 16.21 -6.56
C ASP A 580 -4.39 17.58 -6.71
N GLY A 581 -3.80 18.66 -6.17
CA GLY A 581 -4.36 20.01 -6.24
C GLY A 581 -5.61 20.23 -5.36
N LEU A 582 -5.80 19.36 -4.35
CA LEU A 582 -6.92 19.46 -3.41
C LEU A 582 -6.64 20.46 -2.29
N VAL A 583 -5.37 20.74 -2.00
CA VAL A 583 -4.91 21.72 -1.02
C VAL A 583 -3.78 22.55 -1.60
N ASP A 584 -3.74 23.86 -1.27
CA ASP A 584 -2.69 24.77 -1.74
C ASP A 584 -1.42 24.72 -0.86
N ALA A 585 -1.51 24.16 0.35
CA ALA A 585 -0.40 24.07 1.28
C ALA A 585 0.67 23.09 0.75
N PRO A 586 1.91 23.55 0.44
CA PRO A 586 2.97 22.68 -0.04
C PRO A 586 3.33 21.62 1.00
N ALA A 587 3.47 20.37 0.54
CA ALA A 587 3.93 19.26 1.36
C ALA A 587 5.07 18.52 0.66
N GLU A 588 6.06 18.10 1.43
CA GLU A 588 7.20 17.36 0.91
C GLU A 588 6.83 15.89 0.67
N ARG A 589 7.39 15.31 -0.40
CA ARG A 589 7.23 13.87 -0.65
C ARG A 589 7.90 13.06 0.47
N PRO A 590 7.18 12.15 1.12
CA PRO A 590 7.81 11.20 2.04
C PRO A 590 8.95 10.45 1.35
N SER A 591 10.09 10.34 2.01
CA SER A 591 11.27 9.69 1.44
C SER A 591 12.00 8.86 2.49
N PHE A 592 12.60 7.77 2.05
CA PHE A 592 13.47 6.98 2.90
C PHE A 592 14.68 7.85 3.31
N ARG A 593 14.81 8.12 4.61
CA ARG A 593 15.86 9.02 5.10
C ARG A 593 17.18 8.27 5.28
N SER A 594 18.16 8.66 4.47
CA SER A 594 19.54 8.27 4.64
C SER A 594 20.37 9.53 4.79
N ASP A 595 20.83 9.81 6.00
CA ASP A 595 21.40 11.14 6.37
C ASP A 595 22.87 11.35 6.00
N ASP A 596 23.60 10.37 5.38
CA ASP A 596 25.04 10.35 5.55
C ASP A 596 25.87 10.15 4.27
N GLY A 597 25.34 10.51 3.10
CA GLY A 597 26.00 10.23 1.82
C GLY A 597 25.92 8.76 1.39
N MET A 598 25.16 7.93 2.10
CA MET A 598 24.88 6.55 1.70
C MET A 598 24.06 6.52 0.41
N ASP A 599 23.14 7.46 0.24
CA ASP A 599 22.34 7.61 -0.97
C ASP A 599 23.19 7.82 -2.20
N GLU A 600 24.20 8.71 -2.12
CA GLU A 600 25.15 8.96 -3.24
C GLU A 600 25.94 7.71 -3.60
N LEU A 601 26.35 6.91 -2.61
CA LEU A 601 27.04 5.64 -2.85
C LEU A 601 26.12 4.62 -3.51
N VAL A 602 24.89 4.48 -3.03
CA VAL A 602 23.88 3.56 -3.59
C VAL A 602 23.52 3.96 -5.03
N ASP A 603 23.34 5.26 -5.28
CA ASP A 603 23.07 5.81 -6.62
C ASP A 603 24.26 5.59 -7.56
N ALA A 604 25.50 5.74 -7.07
CA ALA A 604 26.70 5.45 -7.84
C ALA A 604 26.82 3.95 -8.20
N LEU A 605 26.49 3.06 -7.28
CA LEU A 605 26.44 1.62 -7.55
C LEU A 605 25.33 1.26 -8.55
N ALA A 606 24.16 1.89 -8.43
CA ALA A 606 23.06 1.73 -9.35
C ALA A 606 23.37 2.24 -10.76
N ALA A 607 24.07 3.37 -10.87
CA ALA A 607 24.52 3.92 -12.14
C ALA A 607 25.59 3.03 -12.81
N HIS A 608 26.47 2.39 -12.00
CA HIS A 608 27.50 1.49 -12.50
C HIS A 608 26.93 0.14 -12.95
N ARG A 609 25.84 -0.34 -12.34
CA ARG A 609 25.14 -1.61 -12.62
C ARG A 609 26.06 -2.84 -12.73
N GLY A 610 27.15 -2.87 -11.96
CA GLY A 610 28.02 -4.05 -11.88
C GLY A 610 27.31 -5.18 -11.14
N GLN A 611 27.58 -6.44 -11.49
CA GLN A 611 26.94 -7.59 -10.85
C GLN A 611 26.99 -7.51 -9.32
N GLY A 612 25.88 -7.80 -8.63
CA GLY A 612 25.71 -7.71 -7.18
C GLY A 612 25.41 -6.29 -6.67
N TRP A 613 25.18 -5.32 -7.56
CA TRP A 613 24.95 -3.93 -7.18
C TRP A 613 23.65 -3.77 -6.38
N LEU A 614 22.55 -4.37 -6.83
CA LEU A 614 21.25 -4.18 -6.20
C LEU A 614 21.20 -4.83 -4.82
N SER A 615 21.60 -6.10 -4.75
CA SER A 615 21.59 -6.83 -3.48
C SER A 615 22.52 -6.20 -2.44
N THR A 616 23.68 -5.67 -2.87
CA THR A 616 24.64 -5.00 -1.97
C THR A 616 24.15 -3.63 -1.54
N SER A 617 23.59 -2.82 -2.44
CA SER A 617 22.97 -1.53 -2.10
C SER A 617 21.87 -1.71 -1.07
N THR A 618 21.03 -2.72 -1.25
CA THR A 618 19.98 -3.09 -0.29
C THR A 618 20.56 -3.50 1.08
N ASP A 619 21.67 -4.26 1.11
CA ASP A 619 22.33 -4.65 2.36
C ASP A 619 22.97 -3.44 3.07
N LEU A 620 23.51 -2.47 2.32
CA LEU A 620 24.04 -1.21 2.86
C LEU A 620 22.93 -0.36 3.51
N LEU A 621 21.77 -0.27 2.87
CA LEU A 621 20.60 0.44 3.40
C LEU A 621 19.98 -0.27 4.61
N ASN A 622 20.16 -1.58 4.75
CA ASN A 622 19.56 -2.40 5.82
C ASN A 622 20.13 -2.11 7.23
N GLY A 623 21.23 -1.38 7.35
CA GLY A 623 21.82 -0.99 8.63
C GLY A 623 21.05 0.13 9.33
N SER A 624 21.27 0.28 10.67
CA SER A 624 20.80 1.47 11.37
C SER A 624 21.46 2.74 10.83
N SER A 625 20.89 3.93 11.12
CA SER A 625 21.49 5.22 10.76
C SER A 625 22.93 5.36 11.28
N GLU A 626 23.19 4.92 12.51
CA GLU A 626 24.53 4.93 13.11
C GLU A 626 25.50 4.01 12.34
N GLN A 627 25.05 2.83 11.93
CA GLN A 627 25.88 1.92 11.11
C GLN A 627 26.19 2.52 9.75
N ARG A 628 25.20 3.11 9.08
CA ARG A 628 25.40 3.78 7.80
C ARG A 628 26.38 4.94 7.93
N ALA A 629 26.19 5.80 8.94
CA ALA A 629 27.11 6.91 9.26
C ALA A 629 28.54 6.42 9.54
N SER A 630 28.71 5.33 10.31
CA SER A 630 30.01 4.72 10.59
C SER A 630 30.69 4.19 9.32
N ILE A 631 29.94 3.54 8.43
CA ILE A 631 30.45 3.06 7.12
C ILE A 631 30.92 4.23 6.28
N MET A 632 30.11 5.29 6.14
CA MET A 632 30.46 6.46 5.34
C MET A 632 31.64 7.23 5.92
N SER A 633 31.72 7.36 7.25
CA SER A 633 32.90 7.92 7.91
C SER A 633 34.16 7.10 7.64
N SER A 634 34.07 5.78 7.63
CA SER A 634 35.20 4.88 7.33
C SER A 634 35.62 4.97 5.85
N ILE A 635 34.68 5.10 4.91
CA ILE A 635 34.97 5.37 3.49
C ILE A 635 35.66 6.73 3.34
N THR A 636 35.19 7.77 4.02
CA THR A 636 35.79 9.10 4.00
C THR A 636 37.24 9.06 4.54
N ARG A 637 37.52 8.30 5.62
CA ARG A 637 38.87 8.07 6.14
C ARG A 637 39.76 7.34 5.12
N LEU A 638 39.23 6.31 4.47
CA LEU A 638 39.91 5.56 3.42
C LEU A 638 40.36 6.49 2.28
N LEU A 639 39.48 7.33 1.76
CA LEU A 639 39.74 8.26 0.69
C LEU A 639 40.75 9.34 1.11
N ARG A 640 40.64 9.84 2.34
CA ARG A 640 41.59 10.82 2.89
C ARG A 640 42.99 10.23 3.02
N ALA A 641 43.11 9.00 3.50
CA ALA A 641 44.40 8.32 3.59
C ALA A 641 45.06 8.15 2.20
N ALA A 642 44.27 7.69 1.22
CA ALA A 642 44.77 7.54 -0.16
C ALA A 642 45.25 8.84 -0.80
N ARG A 643 44.55 9.97 -0.53
CA ARG A 643 45.01 11.31 -0.98
C ARG A 643 46.28 11.76 -0.27
N GLY A 644 46.42 11.40 1.01
CA GLY A 644 47.55 11.86 1.83
C GLY A 644 48.88 11.17 1.51
N ASP A 645 48.88 9.86 1.25
CA ASP A 645 50.09 9.08 1.06
C ASP A 645 50.25 8.49 -0.35
N GLY A 646 49.24 8.65 -1.23
CA GLY A 646 49.26 8.15 -2.59
C GLY A 646 49.27 6.61 -2.70
N LYS A 647 48.96 5.90 -1.61
CA LYS A 647 48.92 4.44 -1.58
C LYS A 647 47.50 3.88 -1.76
N ARG A 648 47.45 2.59 -2.07
CA ARG A 648 46.20 1.85 -2.11
C ARG A 648 45.79 1.44 -0.69
N HIS A 649 44.55 1.78 -0.34
CA HIS A 649 43.92 1.40 0.93
C HIS A 649 42.72 0.53 0.68
N SER A 650 42.34 -0.28 1.64
CA SER A 650 41.13 -1.12 1.59
C SER A 650 40.38 -1.08 2.90
N LEU A 651 39.06 -1.17 2.81
CA LEU A 651 38.12 -1.25 3.91
C LEU A 651 37.21 -2.45 3.68
N PHE A 652 37.11 -3.34 4.68
CA PHE A 652 36.17 -4.44 4.66
C PHE A 652 34.98 -4.10 5.57
N VAL A 653 33.76 -4.26 5.05
CA VAL A 653 32.49 -4.03 5.76
C VAL A 653 31.67 -5.30 5.70
N ALA A 654 31.25 -5.83 6.87
CA ALA A 654 30.30 -6.92 6.96
C ALA A 654 28.90 -6.33 7.13
N LEU A 655 27.93 -6.85 6.41
CA LEU A 655 26.54 -6.37 6.34
C LEU A 655 25.56 -7.50 6.67
N PRO A 656 24.44 -7.23 7.33
CA PRO A 656 23.38 -8.22 7.50
C PRO A 656 22.64 -8.42 6.19
N GLY A 657 22.71 -9.61 5.63
CA GLY A 657 22.00 -10.01 4.41
C GLY A 657 20.81 -10.94 4.70
N PRO A 658 20.06 -11.36 3.66
CA PRO A 658 18.87 -12.20 3.83
C PRO A 658 19.18 -13.62 4.33
N TRP A 659 20.38 -14.15 4.08
CA TRP A 659 20.78 -15.53 4.48
C TRP A 659 21.94 -15.59 5.48
N GLY A 660 22.36 -14.47 6.01
CA GLY A 660 23.52 -14.34 6.88
C GLY A 660 24.30 -13.08 6.53
N PHE A 661 25.58 -13.05 6.89
CA PHE A 661 26.42 -11.89 6.56
C PHE A 661 26.76 -11.87 5.06
N SER A 662 26.65 -10.70 4.47
CA SER A 662 27.29 -10.31 3.22
C SER A 662 28.47 -9.36 3.51
N ALA A 663 29.26 -9.02 2.51
CA ALA A 663 30.36 -8.11 2.69
C ALA A 663 30.54 -7.17 1.50
N VAL A 664 31.10 -5.99 1.78
CA VAL A 664 31.63 -5.08 0.79
C VAL A 664 33.09 -4.81 1.09
N VAL A 665 33.93 -4.84 0.06
CA VAL A 665 35.32 -4.44 0.16
C VAL A 665 35.52 -3.20 -0.69
N PHE A 666 35.72 -2.07 -0.04
CA PHE A 666 36.09 -0.83 -0.72
C PHE A 666 37.60 -0.76 -0.86
N GLY A 667 38.10 -0.29 -1.99
CA GLY A 667 39.50 -0.03 -2.21
C GLY A 667 39.71 1.22 -3.04
N THR A 668 40.91 1.79 -2.96
CA THR A 668 41.31 2.98 -3.73
C THR A 668 42.19 2.64 -4.90
N GLY A 669 41.96 3.29 -6.05
CA GLY A 669 42.75 3.17 -7.30
C GLY A 669 43.10 4.51 -7.89
N HIS A 670 44.13 4.52 -8.79
CA HIS A 670 44.68 5.75 -9.39
C HIS A 670 44.10 6.08 -10.77
N GLY A 671 42.88 5.58 -11.10
CA GLY A 671 42.13 5.89 -12.33
C GLY A 671 41.58 4.66 -13.04
N ALA A 672 40.75 4.87 -14.05
CA ALA A 672 39.99 3.83 -14.78
C ALA A 672 40.91 2.79 -15.51
N ARG A 673 42.18 3.01 -15.63
CA ARG A 673 43.14 2.09 -16.27
C ARG A 673 43.82 1.12 -15.32
N ASP A 674 43.50 1.16 -14.02
CA ASP A 674 44.13 0.32 -13.00
C ASP A 674 43.42 -1.03 -12.87
N SER A 675 43.33 -1.79 -13.98
CA SER A 675 42.73 -3.14 -14.00
C SER A 675 43.39 -4.10 -13.02
N GLY A 676 44.67 -3.91 -12.70
CA GLY A 676 45.39 -4.69 -11.69
C GLY A 676 44.94 -4.39 -10.27
N ALA A 677 44.47 -3.20 -9.96
CA ALA A 677 43.97 -2.85 -8.63
C ALA A 677 42.69 -3.58 -8.30
N LEU A 678 41.72 -3.59 -9.21
CA LEU A 678 40.45 -4.31 -8.99
C LEU A 678 40.67 -5.82 -8.82
N ALA A 679 41.56 -6.42 -9.64
CA ALA A 679 41.90 -7.84 -9.53
C ALA A 679 42.54 -8.17 -8.18
N ALA A 680 43.52 -7.38 -7.72
CA ALA A 680 44.19 -7.59 -6.42
C ALA A 680 43.22 -7.39 -5.25
N LEU A 681 42.32 -6.40 -5.33
CA LEU A 681 41.30 -6.14 -4.33
C LEU A 681 40.26 -7.27 -4.31
N SER A 682 39.89 -7.83 -5.46
CA SER A 682 38.99 -8.98 -5.58
C SER A 682 39.60 -10.25 -5.01
N ASP A 683 40.90 -10.46 -5.16
CA ASP A 683 41.60 -11.58 -4.53
C ASP A 683 41.63 -11.46 -3.00
N TYR A 684 41.84 -10.24 -2.49
CA TYR A 684 41.74 -9.96 -1.07
C TYR A 684 40.32 -10.20 -0.55
N ALA A 685 39.30 -9.70 -1.27
CA ALA A 685 37.88 -9.89 -0.95
C ALA A 685 37.52 -11.39 -0.89
N ALA A 686 38.02 -12.19 -1.84
CA ALA A 686 37.82 -13.64 -1.84
C ALA A 686 38.41 -14.35 -0.60
N ALA A 687 39.61 -13.92 -0.19
CA ALA A 687 40.24 -14.45 1.01
C ALA A 687 39.45 -14.08 2.29
N LYS A 688 38.94 -12.85 2.36
CA LYS A 688 38.09 -12.39 3.48
C LYS A 688 36.74 -13.08 3.48
N GLN A 689 36.11 -13.26 2.33
CA GLN A 689 34.86 -14.01 2.17
C GLN A 689 35.02 -15.44 2.71
N TYR A 690 36.10 -16.13 2.35
CA TYR A 690 36.40 -17.46 2.85
C TYR A 690 36.66 -17.47 4.36
N GLN A 691 37.47 -16.54 4.86
CA GLN A 691 37.83 -16.45 6.29
C GLN A 691 36.60 -16.22 7.18
N LEU A 692 35.67 -15.38 6.75
CA LEU A 692 34.52 -14.95 7.51
C LEU A 692 33.24 -15.73 7.16
N GLU A 693 33.32 -16.61 6.14
CA GLU A 693 32.20 -17.42 5.65
C GLU A 693 30.97 -16.57 5.28
N VAL A 694 31.21 -15.41 4.66
CA VAL A 694 30.10 -14.55 4.22
C VAL A 694 29.50 -15.09 2.91
N ASP A 695 28.19 -14.95 2.74
CA ASP A 695 27.45 -15.54 1.62
C ASP A 695 27.85 -14.91 0.29
N ARG A 696 28.00 -13.59 0.25
CA ARG A 696 28.36 -12.81 -0.95
C ARG A 696 29.29 -11.67 -0.58
N CYS A 697 30.09 -11.24 -1.54
CA CYS A 697 31.03 -10.14 -1.38
C CYS A 697 31.08 -9.31 -2.65
N LEU A 698 30.80 -8.02 -2.54
CA LEU A 698 31.05 -7.02 -3.57
C LEU A 698 32.38 -6.33 -3.30
N THR A 699 33.22 -6.23 -4.32
CA THR A 699 34.42 -5.44 -4.33
C THR A 699 34.14 -4.14 -5.08
N VAL A 700 34.43 -2.98 -4.48
CA VAL A 700 34.21 -1.66 -5.07
C VAL A 700 35.52 -0.91 -5.10
N LEU A 701 36.00 -0.61 -6.30
CA LEU A 701 37.19 0.23 -6.49
C LEU A 701 36.77 1.69 -6.67
N LEU A 702 37.25 2.56 -5.81
CA LEU A 702 36.95 4.00 -5.81
C LEU A 702 38.16 4.78 -6.28
N ASN A 703 37.94 5.91 -6.96
CA ASN A 703 38.99 6.90 -7.17
C ASN A 703 39.23 7.77 -5.90
N ALA A 704 40.16 8.70 -5.92
CA ALA A 704 40.42 9.56 -4.78
C ALA A 704 39.28 10.51 -4.43
N GLU A 705 38.36 10.78 -5.33
CA GLU A 705 37.17 11.62 -5.18
C GLU A 705 35.98 10.83 -4.67
N GLY A 706 36.04 9.48 -4.66
CA GLY A 706 34.98 8.60 -4.21
C GLY A 706 34.12 8.04 -5.36
N ALA A 707 34.42 8.35 -6.61
CA ALA A 707 33.67 7.78 -7.73
C ALA A 707 34.03 6.31 -7.96
N VAL A 708 33.02 5.49 -8.31
CA VAL A 708 33.17 4.07 -8.59
C VAL A 708 33.93 3.89 -9.91
N LEU A 709 35.12 3.29 -9.87
CA LEU A 709 35.94 2.94 -11.03
C LEU A 709 35.64 1.55 -11.57
N GLY A 710 35.18 0.65 -10.73
CA GLY A 710 34.84 -0.72 -11.10
C GLY A 710 34.38 -1.55 -9.91
N THR A 711 33.69 -2.64 -10.23
CA THR A 711 33.17 -3.57 -9.24
C THR A 711 33.53 -5.01 -9.63
N ALA A 712 33.60 -5.91 -8.65
CA ALA A 712 33.68 -7.35 -8.86
C ALA A 712 32.85 -8.07 -7.82
N TYR A 713 31.99 -8.98 -8.24
CA TYR A 713 31.04 -9.68 -7.38
C TYR A 713 31.32 -11.17 -7.24
N ARG A 714 31.12 -11.68 -6.06
CA ARG A 714 31.20 -13.10 -5.76
C ARG A 714 30.01 -13.52 -4.89
N GLY A 715 29.04 -14.22 -5.47
CA GLY A 715 27.97 -14.90 -4.75
C GLY A 715 28.34 -16.34 -4.42
N ARG A 716 27.64 -17.00 -3.53
CA ARG A 716 27.74 -18.41 -3.05
C ARG A 716 28.82 -19.26 -3.74
N GLY A 717 30.10 -19.19 -3.29
CA GLY A 717 31.20 -19.76 -4.00
C GLY A 717 32.16 -20.64 -3.19
N PHE A 718 31.82 -21.08 -1.96
CA PHE A 718 32.66 -21.89 -1.10
C PHE A 718 33.15 -23.21 -1.76
N ARG A 719 32.36 -23.81 -2.65
CA ARG A 719 32.73 -25.04 -3.32
C ARG A 719 33.89 -24.85 -4.32
N ASN A 720 34.10 -23.69 -4.89
CA ASN A 720 35.15 -23.41 -5.85
C ASN A 720 36.50 -23.01 -5.22
N LEU A 721 36.54 -22.60 -3.96
CA LEU A 721 37.76 -22.18 -3.27
C LEU A 721 38.68 -23.36 -2.89
N ARG A 722 38.21 -24.60 -2.92
CA ARG A 722 39.07 -25.79 -2.71
C ARG A 722 40.15 -25.98 -3.79
N ARG A 723 40.07 -25.30 -4.94
CA ARG A 723 41.07 -25.36 -6.02
C ARG A 723 42.16 -24.25 -5.94
N TRP A 724 42.05 -23.35 -5.00
CA TRP A 724 43.09 -22.35 -4.80
C TRP A 724 44.28 -23.00 -4.13
N SER A 725 45.39 -23.07 -4.87
CA SER A 725 46.63 -23.65 -4.37
C SER A 725 47.02 -23.00 -3.05
N CYS A 726 47.43 -23.82 -2.08
CA CYS A 726 47.90 -23.46 -0.74
C CYS A 726 48.92 -22.30 -0.67
N GLY A 727 49.53 -21.94 -1.78
CA GLY A 727 50.54 -20.89 -1.89
C GLY A 727 49.96 -19.45 -1.77
N ARG A 728 48.78 -19.16 -2.38
CA ARG A 728 48.19 -17.81 -2.35
C ARG A 728 47.43 -17.55 -1.06
N LEU A 729 46.79 -18.56 -0.48
CA LEU A 729 46.15 -18.45 0.86
C LEU A 729 47.19 -18.20 1.97
N ARG A 730 48.42 -18.74 1.85
CA ARG A 730 49.51 -18.45 2.78
C ARG A 730 49.97 -16.98 2.73
N TRP A 731 49.82 -16.31 1.59
CA TRP A 731 50.17 -14.89 1.48
C TRP A 731 49.11 -13.99 2.16
N ALA A 732 47.85 -14.26 1.99
CA ALA A 732 46.76 -13.53 2.65
C ALA A 732 46.77 -13.72 4.19
N CYS A 733 47.20 -14.90 4.68
CA CYS A 733 47.37 -15.15 6.12
C CYS A 733 48.65 -14.57 6.72
N ARG A 734 49.65 -14.16 5.93
CA ARG A 734 50.88 -13.54 6.40
C ARG A 734 50.81 -12.05 6.73
N ILE A 735 49.71 -11.37 6.46
CA ILE A 735 49.47 -9.98 6.87
C ILE A 735 48.94 -9.94 8.32
N ARG A 736 49.36 -10.85 9.18
CA ARG A 736 49.38 -10.62 10.64
C ARG A 736 50.68 -9.93 10.96
N GLN A 737 50.64 -8.65 11.21
CA GLN A 737 51.77 -7.97 11.85
C GLN A 737 51.98 -8.59 13.25
N PRO A 738 53.22 -8.91 13.62
CA PRO A 738 53.51 -9.24 15.00
C PRO A 738 53.51 -7.93 15.82
N GLY A 739 52.49 -7.70 16.62
CA GLY A 739 52.44 -6.55 17.51
C GLY A 739 51.07 -6.07 17.98
N CYS A 740 49.96 -6.53 17.46
CA CYS A 740 48.68 -6.22 18.07
C CYS A 740 48.35 -7.17 19.22
N ALA A 741 48.50 -6.65 20.43
CA ALA A 741 48.10 -7.31 21.67
C ALA A 741 46.59 -7.67 21.59
N SER A 742 46.31 -8.89 22.00
CA SER A 742 44.96 -9.39 22.20
C SER A 742 44.22 -8.54 23.21
N HIS A 743 43.46 -7.54 22.79
CA HIS A 743 42.46 -6.94 23.67
C HIS A 743 41.31 -7.95 23.82
N ARG A 744 41.15 -8.44 25.04
CA ARG A 744 39.98 -9.19 25.45
C ARG A 744 38.75 -8.29 25.28
N LEU A 745 37.83 -8.72 24.44
CA LEU A 745 36.52 -8.12 24.34
C LEU A 745 35.82 -8.21 25.71
N THR A 746 35.64 -7.09 26.36
CA THR A 746 34.73 -6.96 27.50
C THR A 746 33.29 -7.00 26.98
N PRO A 747 32.39 -7.75 27.58
CA PRO A 747 31.00 -7.80 27.14
C PRO A 747 30.32 -6.47 27.49
N VAL A 748 29.96 -5.70 26.47
CA VAL A 748 29.12 -4.50 26.61
C VAL A 748 27.67 -4.94 26.45
N GLY A 749 26.86 -4.65 27.45
CA GLY A 749 25.47 -5.04 27.52
C GLY A 749 24.59 -3.97 26.89
N GLN A 750 23.73 -4.40 26.04
CA GLN A 750 22.40 -3.94 25.64
C GLN A 750 22.18 -4.19 24.12
N VAL A 751 20.98 -4.61 23.73
CA VAL A 751 20.67 -4.98 22.33
C VAL A 751 20.71 -3.79 21.36
N GLY A 752 20.71 -2.53 21.86
CA GLY A 752 21.13 -1.36 21.09
C GLY A 752 22.55 -1.46 20.53
N ASP A 753 23.41 -2.29 21.14
CA ASP A 753 24.84 -2.43 20.83
C ASP A 753 25.15 -3.53 19.79
N PHE A 754 24.17 -4.29 19.29
CA PHE A 754 24.41 -5.22 18.18
C PHE A 754 24.84 -4.45 16.92
N ALA A 755 24.31 -3.26 16.74
CA ALA A 755 24.75 -2.31 15.71
C ALA A 755 26.18 -1.78 15.97
N ALA A 756 26.53 -1.52 17.22
CA ALA A 756 27.87 -1.05 17.60
C ALA A 756 28.94 -2.15 17.44
N GLY A 757 28.60 -3.41 17.71
CA GLY A 757 29.52 -4.55 17.53
C GLY A 757 29.90 -4.80 16.06
N LEU A 758 29.06 -4.42 15.10
CA LEU A 758 29.39 -4.43 13.67
C LEU A 758 30.29 -3.23 13.28
N GLY A 759 30.16 -2.09 13.96
CA GLY A 759 31.05 -0.94 13.81
C GLY A 759 32.50 -1.25 14.24
N GLU A 760 32.69 -1.99 15.35
CA GLU A 760 34.02 -2.42 15.79
C GLU A 760 34.68 -3.44 14.84
N LEU A 761 33.91 -4.29 14.13
CA LEU A 761 34.43 -5.14 13.07
C LEU A 761 34.89 -4.32 11.85
N ALA A 762 34.30 -3.14 11.62
CA ALA A 762 34.73 -2.21 10.57
C ALA A 762 35.99 -1.43 10.97
N GLU A 763 36.18 -1.10 12.25
CA GLU A 763 37.39 -0.39 12.76
C GLU A 763 38.66 -1.25 12.78
N ALA A 764 38.53 -2.57 12.88
CA ALA A 764 39.68 -3.46 13.00
C ALA A 764 40.50 -3.69 11.72
N SER A 765 40.17 -3.03 10.59
CA SER A 765 40.75 -3.40 9.28
C SER A 765 41.17 -2.23 8.40
N VAL A 766 41.56 -1.08 8.96
CA VAL A 766 42.31 -0.07 8.24
C VAL A 766 43.80 -0.40 8.38
N CYS A 767 44.30 -1.22 7.46
CA CYS A 767 45.75 -1.46 7.31
C CYS A 767 46.26 -0.84 6.02
N GLY A 768 47.28 0.00 6.15
CA GLY A 768 48.04 0.62 5.05
C GLY A 768 48.89 -0.38 4.29
#